data_2d3e896e547e6e3c3093dbb0c6d83f5a
#
_entry.id   2d3e896e547e6e3c3093dbb0c6d83f5a
#
_cell.length_a   1.000
_cell.length_b   1.000
_cell.length_c   1.000
_cell.angle_alpha   90.00
_cell.angle_beta   90.00
_cell.angle_gamma   90.00
#
_symmetry.space_group_name_H-M   'P 1'
#
loop_
_entity.id
_entity.type
_entity.pdbx_description
1 polymer ?
#
loop_
_entity_poly.entity_id
_entity_poly.type
_entity_poly.pdbx_seq_one_letter_code
_entity_poly.pdbx_strand_id
1 'polypeptide(L)'
;MRLREKKTRVLLFRVYTIRVEQLPLSSFFEGKNSKFWNSSYILFELFVRVCCCRLGASSCSNDEQKMKYVVVSGGVVSGLGKGVTASSVGVMLSAADYRVTHIKIDPYINVDAGTMSPFEHGETYVLDDGGESDLDLGNYERFCDINLTRDHNITTGKVYQSVIEREREGKYLGKTVQVIPHVTDEIQDWIERVAHIPVDGKEGPPDVCIVELGGTVGDIESMPFIEALRQFQFRVGPENFCLVHVSLVPVVGSVGEQKTKPTQHSIQALRSAGLAPTMLACRSSSALDKAVMEKLALFCHVSPNNILNLIDVSNIWHVPLIMVEQKAHLAILGHLQMKPRPLKLEAWKHRAEKWDSVHVPCSIAVVGKYTGLGDSYLSVTKALMHSSIACDRKLKILWIEAEDLEEESKQANEDKYDEAWAKLKRADGVLVPGGFGGRGVEGKMCAAKYARENEIPYLGICLGMQVAVIEFARNVCGHADAHSTEMDPTTEHPAVIFMPEGSKTHMGGTMRLGARETIFQTKECVSWRLYGKKDAVAERHRHRYEVNPEMVDELEQKGLHFVGKDETGTRMEICELANHPFFVACQYHPEFKSRPGRPSPMFMGLLLAASGQLESYVSDEAVELRISMGNMMRSPIKSIKAAGLYVGGTD
;
A
#
# COMPACT_ATOMS: atom_id res chain seq x y z
N MET A 1 15.49 -16.63 -45.31
CA MET A 1 16.14 -17.74 -44.58
C MET A 1 15.29 -18.25 -43.39
N ARG A 2 14.64 -17.41 -42.59
CA ARG A 2 13.78 -17.82 -41.44
C ARG A 2 12.49 -18.58 -41.79
N LEU A 3 11.96 -18.43 -42.97
CA LEU A 3 10.70 -19.12 -43.39
C LEU A 3 10.95 -20.56 -43.91
N ARG A 4 12.16 -20.90 -44.33
CA ARG A 4 12.51 -22.28 -44.77
C ARG A 4 12.73 -23.22 -43.57
N GLU A 5 13.28 -22.75 -42.46
CA GLU A 5 13.49 -23.58 -41.26
C GLU A 5 12.20 -23.97 -40.54
N LYS A 6 11.19 -23.09 -40.55
CA LYS A 6 9.88 -23.43 -39.93
C LYS A 6 9.12 -24.50 -40.70
N LYS A 7 9.19 -24.50 -42.02
CA LYS A 7 8.52 -25.53 -42.84
C LYS A 7 9.19 -26.90 -42.71
N THR A 8 10.48 -26.95 -42.54
CA THR A 8 11.22 -28.22 -42.37
C THR A 8 10.96 -28.85 -41.00
N ARG A 9 10.80 -28.04 -39.94
CA ARG A 9 10.42 -28.54 -38.60
C ARG A 9 9.01 -29.10 -38.54
N VAL A 10 8.06 -28.45 -39.20
CA VAL A 10 6.66 -28.92 -39.24
C VAL A 10 6.54 -30.21 -40.07
N LEU A 11 7.33 -30.38 -41.13
CA LEU A 11 7.31 -31.61 -41.94
C LEU A 11 7.92 -32.80 -41.19
N LEU A 12 9.00 -32.59 -40.41
CA LEU A 12 9.60 -33.63 -39.57
C LEU A 12 8.62 -34.11 -38.44
N PHE A 13 7.90 -33.19 -37.83
CA PHE A 13 6.91 -33.56 -36.80
C PHE A 13 5.72 -34.33 -37.37
N ARG A 14 5.21 -33.97 -38.57
CA ARG A 14 4.15 -34.69 -39.26
C ARG A 14 4.55 -36.10 -39.75
N VAL A 15 5.78 -36.27 -40.22
CA VAL A 15 6.27 -37.58 -40.67
C VAL A 15 6.43 -38.55 -39.48
N TYR A 16 6.82 -38.07 -38.32
CA TYR A 16 6.95 -38.89 -37.10
C TYR A 16 5.60 -39.29 -36.48
N THR A 17 4.63 -38.38 -36.46
CA THR A 17 3.25 -38.67 -35.95
C THR A 17 2.55 -39.69 -36.85
N ILE A 18 2.70 -39.59 -38.16
CA ILE A 18 2.06 -40.56 -39.12
C ILE A 18 2.68 -41.97 -39.01
N ARG A 19 3.95 -42.09 -38.62
CA ARG A 19 4.57 -43.42 -38.46
C ARG A 19 4.24 -44.12 -37.14
N VAL A 20 3.79 -43.40 -36.12
CA VAL A 20 3.33 -43.96 -34.85
C VAL A 20 1.88 -44.40 -34.91
N GLU A 21 1.04 -43.70 -35.69
CA GLU A 21 -0.37 -44.07 -35.88
C GLU A 21 -0.62 -45.29 -36.80
N GLN A 22 0.39 -45.77 -37.49
CA GLN A 22 0.22 -46.93 -38.39
C GLN A 22 0.67 -48.30 -37.79
N LEU A 23 1.05 -48.32 -36.52
CA LEU A 23 1.29 -49.58 -35.80
C LEU A 23 0.01 -50.04 -35.08
N PRO A 24 -0.54 -51.23 -35.39
CA PRO A 24 -1.76 -51.69 -34.74
C PRO A 24 -1.49 -52.00 -33.29
N LEU A 25 -2.18 -51.26 -32.41
CA LEU A 25 -2.16 -51.41 -30.96
C LEU A 25 -2.62 -52.78 -30.45
N SER A 26 -3.16 -53.66 -31.31
CA SER A 26 -3.66 -54.99 -30.95
C SER A 26 -2.58 -56.02 -30.69
N SER A 27 -1.32 -55.79 -31.07
CA SER A 27 -0.23 -56.78 -30.86
C SER A 27 0.58 -56.55 -29.57
N PHE A 28 0.22 -55.58 -28.74
CA PHE A 28 0.99 -55.21 -27.56
C PHE A 28 0.36 -55.69 -26.21
N PHE A 29 -0.82 -56.30 -26.25
CA PHE A 29 -1.55 -56.61 -25.01
C PHE A 29 -1.60 -58.10 -24.58
N GLU A 30 -0.85 -58.99 -25.26
CA GLU A 30 -0.73 -60.38 -24.83
C GLU A 30 0.69 -60.72 -24.36
N GLY A 31 0.99 -60.42 -23.11
CA GLY A 31 2.24 -60.88 -22.46
C GLY A 31 2.32 -60.44 -21.01
N LYS A 32 1.92 -61.32 -20.11
CA LYS A 32 2.15 -61.19 -18.67
C LYS A 32 3.64 -61.30 -18.32
N ASN A 33 4.41 -60.15 -18.35
CA ASN A 33 5.69 -60.11 -17.65
C ASN A 33 6.11 -58.67 -17.32
N SER A 34 6.01 -58.29 -16.06
CA SER A 34 6.28 -56.97 -15.51
C SER A 34 7.75 -56.46 -15.63
N LYS A 35 8.67 -57.31 -16.07
CA LYS A 35 10.09 -56.96 -16.26
C LYS A 35 10.38 -56.32 -17.63
N PHE A 36 9.49 -56.41 -18.62
CA PHE A 36 9.73 -55.88 -19.96
C PHE A 36 9.45 -54.39 -20.06
N TRP A 37 8.56 -53.87 -19.23
CA TRP A 37 8.17 -52.45 -19.26
C TRP A 37 9.29 -51.51 -18.80
N ASN A 38 10.04 -51.89 -17.79
CA ASN A 38 11.14 -51.03 -17.29
C ASN A 38 12.29 -50.88 -18.30
N SER A 39 12.57 -51.93 -19.11
CA SER A 39 13.64 -51.85 -20.09
C SER A 39 13.30 -51.02 -21.34
N SER A 40 12.01 -51.02 -21.75
CA SER A 40 11.55 -50.23 -22.90
C SER A 40 11.45 -48.74 -22.59
N TYR A 41 11.07 -48.39 -21.36
CA TYR A 41 11.00 -47.00 -20.90
C TYR A 41 12.41 -46.40 -20.76
N ILE A 42 13.36 -47.17 -20.21
CA ILE A 42 14.78 -46.77 -20.09
C ILE A 42 15.41 -46.61 -21.47
N LEU A 43 15.11 -47.51 -22.42
CA LEU A 43 15.60 -47.38 -23.80
C LEU A 43 15.00 -46.20 -24.55
N PHE A 44 13.73 -45.85 -24.31
CA PHE A 44 13.10 -44.68 -24.90
C PHE A 44 13.68 -43.38 -24.32
N GLU A 45 13.89 -43.30 -23.01
CA GLU A 45 14.53 -42.14 -22.35
C GLU A 45 15.99 -41.98 -22.78
N LEU A 46 16.74 -43.08 -22.90
CA LEU A 46 18.09 -43.06 -23.43
C LEU A 46 18.14 -42.66 -24.90
N PHE A 47 17.20 -43.12 -25.72
CA PHE A 47 17.13 -42.75 -27.14
C PHE A 47 16.80 -41.26 -27.33
N VAL A 48 15.87 -40.72 -26.53
CA VAL A 48 15.53 -39.29 -26.52
C VAL A 48 16.73 -38.45 -26.06
N ARG A 49 17.43 -38.86 -25.00
CA ARG A 49 18.67 -38.18 -24.54
C ARG A 49 19.81 -38.22 -25.57
N VAL A 50 20.03 -39.36 -26.20
CA VAL A 50 21.10 -39.50 -27.22
C VAL A 50 20.75 -38.72 -28.49
N CYS A 51 19.49 -38.65 -28.91
CA CYS A 51 19.08 -37.83 -30.04
C CYS A 51 19.21 -36.32 -29.75
N CYS A 52 18.89 -35.89 -28.55
CA CYS A 52 19.09 -34.49 -28.11
C CYS A 52 20.60 -34.11 -28.06
N CYS A 53 21.46 -35.00 -27.60
CA CYS A 53 22.91 -34.76 -27.56
C CYS A 53 23.59 -34.75 -28.94
N ARG A 54 23.07 -35.51 -29.94
CA ARG A 54 23.65 -35.52 -31.31
C ARG A 54 23.21 -34.36 -32.20
N LEU A 55 22.13 -33.65 -31.85
CA LEU A 55 21.61 -32.53 -32.64
C LEU A 55 22.18 -31.17 -32.20
N GLY A 56 23.18 -31.12 -31.33
CA GLY A 56 23.84 -29.86 -30.95
C GLY A 56 22.85 -28.83 -30.38
N ALA A 57 21.70 -29.29 -29.90
CA ALA A 57 20.87 -28.46 -29.11
C ALA A 57 21.56 -28.28 -27.75
N SER A 58 22.40 -27.22 -27.64
CA SER A 58 22.64 -26.64 -26.33
C SER A 58 21.27 -26.65 -25.62
N SER A 59 21.19 -27.34 -24.50
CA SER A 59 20.05 -27.23 -23.59
C SER A 59 19.97 -25.75 -23.20
N CYS A 60 19.18 -24.97 -23.95
CA CYS A 60 18.42 -23.92 -23.34
C CYS A 60 17.52 -24.66 -22.37
N SER A 61 18.00 -24.89 -21.17
CA SER A 61 17.12 -24.95 -20.02
C SER A 61 16.45 -23.56 -20.00
N ASN A 62 15.29 -23.46 -20.62
CA ASN A 62 14.27 -22.59 -20.10
C ASN A 62 13.95 -23.20 -18.72
N ASP A 63 14.82 -22.95 -17.73
CA ASP A 63 14.40 -22.83 -16.36
C ASP A 63 13.47 -21.59 -16.37
N GLU A 64 12.22 -21.78 -16.75
CA GLU A 64 11.17 -20.86 -16.35
C GLU A 64 11.29 -20.79 -14.83
N GLN A 65 11.89 -19.69 -14.34
CA GLN A 65 12.10 -19.50 -12.91
C GLN A 65 10.72 -19.50 -12.28
N LYS A 66 10.37 -20.62 -11.62
CA LYS A 66 9.06 -20.75 -10.96
C LYS A 66 8.90 -19.63 -9.97
N MET A 67 7.71 -19.02 -9.95
CA MET A 67 7.33 -18.01 -8.97
C MET A 67 7.57 -18.53 -7.55
N LYS A 68 8.13 -17.70 -6.68
CA LYS A 68 8.37 -17.98 -5.28
C LYS A 68 7.36 -17.26 -4.40
N TYR A 69 6.91 -17.93 -3.35
CA TYR A 69 5.88 -17.40 -2.46
C TYR A 69 6.38 -17.32 -1.03
N VAL A 70 6.22 -16.16 -0.39
CA VAL A 70 6.40 -16.00 1.05
C VAL A 70 5.04 -15.68 1.64
N VAL A 71 4.49 -16.57 2.42
CA VAL A 71 3.21 -16.39 3.08
C VAL A 71 3.44 -15.92 4.52
N VAL A 72 2.80 -14.83 4.89
CA VAL A 72 2.84 -14.27 6.25
C VAL A 72 1.49 -14.48 6.89
N SER A 73 1.44 -15.31 7.93
CA SER A 73 0.25 -15.57 8.74
C SER A 73 0.46 -15.08 10.18
N GLY A 74 -0.60 -14.98 10.93
CA GLY A 74 -0.48 -14.59 12.34
C GLY A 74 -1.54 -15.23 13.22
N GLY A 75 -1.25 -15.26 14.50
CA GLY A 75 -2.16 -15.79 15.50
C GLY A 75 -2.10 -15.04 16.81
N VAL A 76 -2.97 -15.40 17.74
CA VAL A 76 -3.12 -14.86 19.11
C VAL A 76 -3.99 -13.60 19.16
N VAL A 77 -3.62 -12.52 18.49
CA VAL A 77 -4.39 -11.24 18.48
C VAL A 77 -4.20 -10.50 17.14
N SER A 78 -5.12 -9.59 16.83
CA SER A 78 -4.96 -8.63 15.73
C SER A 78 -3.88 -7.58 16.07
N GLY A 79 -3.40 -6.82 15.08
CA GLY A 79 -2.42 -5.77 15.32
C GLY A 79 -1.00 -6.24 15.68
N LEU A 80 -0.68 -7.54 15.51
CA LEU A 80 0.65 -8.11 15.80
C LEU A 80 1.77 -7.59 14.89
N GLY A 81 1.44 -6.92 13.79
CA GLY A 81 2.41 -6.44 12.82
C GLY A 81 2.68 -7.42 11.68
N LYS A 82 1.68 -8.21 11.25
CA LYS A 82 1.75 -9.02 10.02
C LYS A 82 2.13 -8.16 8.81
N GLY A 83 1.42 -7.03 8.60
CA GLY A 83 1.67 -6.09 7.51
C GLY A 83 3.09 -5.51 7.53
N VAL A 84 3.58 -5.13 8.71
CA VAL A 84 4.96 -4.66 8.88
C VAL A 84 5.97 -5.77 8.58
N THR A 85 5.69 -7.01 9.00
CA THR A 85 6.56 -8.17 8.71
C THR A 85 6.57 -8.49 7.22
N ALA A 86 5.40 -8.53 6.56
CA ALA A 86 5.27 -8.76 5.12
C ALA A 86 6.01 -7.66 4.33
N SER A 87 5.76 -6.39 4.67
CA SER A 87 6.47 -5.24 4.07
C SER A 87 7.98 -5.34 4.28
N SER A 88 8.43 -5.75 5.47
CA SER A 88 9.86 -5.89 5.79
C SER A 88 10.53 -7.02 4.99
N VAL A 89 9.82 -8.14 4.76
CA VAL A 89 10.27 -9.20 3.84
C VAL A 89 10.44 -8.63 2.44
N GLY A 90 9.47 -7.83 1.96
CA GLY A 90 9.56 -7.15 0.67
C GLY A 90 10.78 -6.25 0.55
N VAL A 91 11.05 -5.42 1.56
CA VAL A 91 12.24 -4.56 1.61
C VAL A 91 13.54 -5.37 1.55
N MET A 92 13.65 -6.45 2.32
CA MET A 92 14.85 -7.29 2.33
C MET A 92 15.13 -7.94 0.98
N LEU A 93 14.07 -8.47 0.33
CA LEU A 93 14.19 -9.12 -0.98
C LEU A 93 14.46 -8.11 -2.08
N SER A 94 13.81 -6.94 -2.06
CA SER A 94 14.08 -5.84 -2.99
C SER A 94 15.49 -5.29 -2.82
N ALA A 95 16.00 -5.20 -1.59
CA ALA A 95 17.38 -4.81 -1.32
C ALA A 95 18.41 -5.82 -1.87
N ALA A 96 18.00 -7.08 -2.02
CA ALA A 96 18.78 -8.13 -2.69
C ALA A 96 18.56 -8.16 -4.22
N ASP A 97 18.02 -7.10 -4.82
CA ASP A 97 17.71 -7.01 -6.26
C ASP A 97 16.74 -8.10 -6.77
N TYR A 98 15.82 -8.58 -5.93
CA TYR A 98 14.68 -9.39 -6.34
C TYR A 98 13.44 -8.50 -6.53
N ARG A 99 12.69 -8.76 -7.60
CA ARG A 99 11.43 -8.09 -7.87
C ARG A 99 10.33 -8.72 -7.03
N VAL A 100 9.62 -7.91 -6.27
CA VAL A 100 8.58 -8.39 -5.34
C VAL A 100 7.22 -7.85 -5.73
N THR A 101 6.17 -8.64 -5.43
CA THR A 101 4.78 -8.20 -5.38
C THR A 101 4.14 -8.63 -4.08
N HIS A 102 3.04 -8.01 -3.69
CA HIS A 102 2.33 -8.32 -2.46
C HIS A 102 0.86 -8.63 -2.74
N ILE A 103 0.30 -9.57 -2.01
CA ILE A 103 -1.13 -9.87 -1.98
C ILE A 103 -1.60 -9.81 -0.53
N LYS A 104 -2.70 -9.11 -0.28
CA LYS A 104 -3.42 -9.11 0.98
C LYS A 104 -4.66 -9.98 0.87
N ILE A 105 -4.82 -10.92 1.77
CA ILE A 105 -6.04 -11.72 1.92
C ILE A 105 -6.78 -11.22 3.15
N ASP A 106 -8.02 -10.77 2.97
CA ASP A 106 -8.89 -10.31 4.04
C ASP A 106 -10.13 -11.18 4.15
N PRO A 107 -10.36 -11.85 5.29
CA PRO A 107 -11.43 -12.83 5.44
C PRO A 107 -12.82 -12.23 5.66
N TYR A 108 -12.99 -10.91 5.57
CA TYR A 108 -14.31 -10.29 5.68
C TYR A 108 -15.14 -10.45 4.39
N ILE A 109 -16.49 -10.37 4.53
CA ILE A 109 -17.44 -10.58 3.43
C ILE A 109 -17.59 -9.34 2.53
N ASN A 110 -17.15 -8.18 2.95
CA ASN A 110 -17.17 -7.00 2.09
C ASN A 110 -16.39 -7.26 0.80
N VAL A 111 -16.90 -6.77 -0.33
CA VAL A 111 -16.21 -6.87 -1.63
C VAL A 111 -14.93 -6.04 -1.58
N ASP A 112 -15.01 -4.84 -1.01
CA ASP A 112 -13.87 -3.94 -0.80
C ASP A 112 -14.03 -3.12 0.48
N ALA A 113 -13.07 -2.24 0.78
CA ALA A 113 -13.09 -1.41 1.97
C ALA A 113 -13.93 -0.12 1.83
N GLY A 114 -14.52 0.14 0.65
CA GLY A 114 -15.19 1.42 0.36
C GLY A 114 -16.41 1.73 1.22
N THR A 115 -17.06 0.71 1.77
CA THR A 115 -18.24 0.84 2.63
C THR A 115 -17.95 0.69 4.13
N MET A 116 -16.68 0.50 4.50
CA MET A 116 -16.30 0.29 5.90
C MET A 116 -16.15 1.61 6.65
N SER A 117 -16.37 1.54 7.98
CA SER A 117 -16.15 2.68 8.86
C SER A 117 -14.67 2.87 9.19
N PRO A 118 -14.11 4.08 9.03
CA PRO A 118 -12.74 4.36 9.44
C PRO A 118 -12.49 4.16 10.95
N PHE A 119 -13.53 4.19 11.79
CA PHE A 119 -13.41 3.92 13.21
C PHE A 119 -13.21 2.44 13.54
N GLU A 120 -13.63 1.52 12.66
CA GLU A 120 -13.52 0.08 12.89
C GLU A 120 -12.32 -0.53 12.19
N HIS A 121 -12.02 -0.08 10.96
CA HIS A 121 -11.01 -0.71 10.09
C HIS A 121 -9.84 0.21 9.71
N GLY A 122 -9.84 1.48 10.17
CA GLY A 122 -8.87 2.46 9.74
C GLY A 122 -9.22 3.07 8.37
N GLU A 123 -8.23 3.68 7.71
CA GLU A 123 -8.46 4.33 6.42
C GLU A 123 -8.77 3.34 5.29
N THR A 124 -9.62 3.75 4.37
CA THR A 124 -9.74 3.09 3.06
C THR A 124 -8.62 3.60 2.17
N TYR A 125 -7.71 2.70 1.77
CA TYR A 125 -6.60 3.04 0.88
C TYR A 125 -7.01 2.89 -0.59
N VAL A 126 -6.86 3.95 -1.38
CA VAL A 126 -7.25 3.94 -2.79
C VAL A 126 -6.04 3.70 -3.69
N LEU A 127 -6.18 2.76 -4.64
CA LEU A 127 -5.16 2.37 -5.60
C LEU A 127 -5.28 3.18 -6.91
N ASP A 128 -4.27 3.11 -7.77
CA ASP A 128 -4.26 3.85 -9.05
C ASP A 128 -5.43 3.43 -9.97
N ASP A 129 -5.85 2.17 -9.94
CA ASP A 129 -6.98 1.64 -10.71
C ASP A 129 -8.36 1.90 -10.08
N GLY A 130 -8.40 2.67 -8.99
CA GLY A 130 -9.62 2.99 -8.25
C GLY A 130 -10.09 1.90 -7.29
N GLY A 131 -9.28 0.87 -7.04
CA GLY A 131 -9.57 -0.12 -5.99
C GLY A 131 -9.58 0.54 -4.61
N GLU A 132 -10.66 0.35 -3.85
CA GLU A 132 -10.79 0.75 -2.44
C GLU A 132 -10.36 -0.45 -1.57
N SER A 133 -9.18 -0.38 -0.98
CA SER A 133 -8.55 -1.51 -0.32
C SER A 133 -8.25 -1.23 1.15
N ASP A 134 -7.84 -2.29 1.86
CA ASP A 134 -7.32 -2.22 3.21
C ASP A 134 -6.02 -1.38 3.28
N LEU A 135 -5.79 -0.73 4.42
CA LEU A 135 -4.65 0.15 4.69
C LEU A 135 -3.28 -0.54 4.54
N ASP A 136 -3.22 -1.87 4.67
CA ASP A 136 -1.98 -2.65 4.53
C ASP A 136 -1.38 -2.56 3.13
N LEU A 137 -2.22 -2.44 2.07
CA LEU A 137 -1.72 -2.23 0.72
C LEU A 137 -0.89 -0.94 0.63
N GLY A 138 -1.32 0.11 1.33
CA GLY A 138 -0.54 1.34 1.46
C GLY A 138 0.83 1.11 2.12
N ASN A 139 0.91 0.24 3.12
CA ASN A 139 2.18 -0.13 3.74
C ASN A 139 3.11 -0.84 2.75
N TYR A 140 2.60 -1.81 1.96
CA TYR A 140 3.41 -2.50 0.94
C TYR A 140 3.93 -1.53 -0.12
N GLU A 141 3.07 -0.66 -0.65
CA GLU A 141 3.47 0.35 -1.62
C GLU A 141 4.53 1.31 -1.07
N ARG A 142 4.37 1.76 0.19
CA ARG A 142 5.33 2.66 0.85
C ARG A 142 6.68 2.01 1.14
N PHE A 143 6.68 0.73 1.56
CA PHE A 143 7.91 0.02 1.92
C PHE A 143 8.69 -0.42 0.70
N CYS A 144 8.02 -0.93 -0.34
CA CYS A 144 8.68 -1.53 -1.50
C CYS A 144 8.78 -0.60 -2.72
N ASP A 145 8.19 0.60 -2.65
CA ASP A 145 8.10 1.58 -3.75
C ASP A 145 7.49 0.95 -5.03
N ILE A 146 6.34 0.28 -4.85
CA ILE A 146 5.56 -0.39 -5.88
C ILE A 146 4.16 0.23 -5.99
N ASN A 147 3.44 -0.10 -7.08
CA ASN A 147 2.04 0.28 -7.28
C ASN A 147 1.20 -0.99 -7.47
N LEU A 148 0.31 -1.26 -6.54
CA LEU A 148 -0.58 -2.41 -6.54
C LEU A 148 -1.88 -2.10 -7.29
N THR A 149 -2.62 -3.16 -7.63
CA THR A 149 -3.95 -3.07 -8.25
C THR A 149 -5.01 -3.67 -7.31
N ARG A 150 -6.29 -3.44 -7.60
CA ARG A 150 -7.42 -3.99 -6.83
C ARG A 150 -7.40 -5.52 -6.69
N ASP A 151 -6.75 -6.20 -7.62
CA ASP A 151 -6.62 -7.66 -7.61
C ASP A 151 -5.63 -8.15 -6.54
N HIS A 152 -4.75 -7.30 -6.05
CA HIS A 152 -3.81 -7.62 -4.96
C HIS A 152 -4.48 -7.65 -3.57
N ASN A 153 -5.75 -7.26 -3.48
CA ASN A 153 -6.56 -7.44 -2.29
C ASN A 153 -7.65 -8.50 -2.54
N ILE A 154 -7.48 -9.66 -1.95
CA ILE A 154 -8.40 -10.80 -2.04
C ILE A 154 -9.30 -10.80 -0.79
N THR A 155 -10.62 -10.62 -0.97
CA THR A 155 -11.60 -10.67 0.11
C THR A 155 -12.50 -11.89 -0.02
N THR A 156 -13.10 -12.35 1.07
CA THR A 156 -14.12 -13.40 1.01
C THR A 156 -15.24 -13.01 0.05
N GLY A 157 -15.70 -11.75 0.09
CA GLY A 157 -16.75 -11.26 -0.80
C GLY A 157 -16.41 -11.42 -2.28
N LYS A 158 -15.22 -10.98 -2.69
CA LYS A 158 -14.75 -11.12 -4.08
C LYS A 158 -14.69 -12.59 -4.54
N VAL A 159 -14.11 -13.46 -3.69
CA VAL A 159 -13.96 -14.88 -4.02
C VAL A 159 -15.31 -15.58 -4.18
N TYR A 160 -16.22 -15.38 -3.21
CA TYR A 160 -17.54 -15.99 -3.27
C TYR A 160 -18.39 -15.42 -4.40
N GLN A 161 -18.30 -14.12 -4.67
CA GLN A 161 -18.97 -13.50 -5.82
C GLN A 161 -18.50 -14.14 -7.12
N SER A 162 -17.20 -14.28 -7.34
CA SER A 162 -16.63 -14.93 -8.53
C SER A 162 -17.12 -16.36 -8.70
N VAL A 163 -17.15 -17.15 -7.62
CA VAL A 163 -17.63 -18.54 -7.66
C VAL A 163 -19.13 -18.60 -7.98
N ILE A 164 -19.95 -17.72 -7.39
CA ILE A 164 -21.40 -17.66 -7.63
C ILE A 164 -21.69 -17.21 -9.07
N GLU A 165 -20.98 -16.21 -9.58
CA GLU A 165 -21.10 -15.75 -10.96
C GLU A 165 -20.78 -16.88 -11.95
N ARG A 166 -19.67 -17.60 -11.75
CA ARG A 166 -19.29 -18.77 -12.56
C ARG A 166 -20.32 -19.89 -12.48
N GLU A 167 -20.96 -20.10 -11.33
CA GLU A 167 -22.03 -21.08 -11.17
C GLU A 167 -23.25 -20.67 -12.02
N ARG A 168 -23.66 -19.40 -11.95
CA ARG A 168 -24.76 -18.86 -12.76
C ARG A 168 -24.46 -18.90 -14.26
N GLU A 169 -23.22 -18.72 -14.67
CA GLU A 169 -22.75 -18.86 -16.05
C GLU A 169 -22.67 -20.33 -16.53
N GLY A 170 -22.88 -21.30 -15.64
CA GLY A 170 -22.84 -22.72 -15.97
C GLY A 170 -21.44 -23.32 -16.07
N LYS A 171 -20.39 -22.67 -15.55
CA LYS A 171 -19.00 -23.19 -15.54
C LYS A 171 -18.87 -24.50 -14.77
N TYR A 172 -19.79 -24.78 -13.86
CA TYR A 172 -19.79 -25.98 -13.00
C TYR A 172 -20.95 -26.93 -13.30
N LEU A 173 -21.49 -26.93 -14.53
CA LEU A 173 -22.62 -27.77 -14.88
C LEU A 173 -22.39 -29.24 -14.48
N GLY A 174 -23.39 -29.85 -13.84
CA GLY A 174 -23.36 -31.21 -13.38
C GLY A 174 -22.60 -31.46 -12.08
N LYS A 175 -22.08 -30.38 -11.43
CA LYS A 175 -21.37 -30.46 -10.13
C LYS A 175 -22.15 -29.77 -9.02
N THR A 176 -22.04 -30.28 -7.82
CA THR A 176 -22.41 -29.55 -6.60
C THR A 176 -21.25 -28.61 -6.23
N VAL A 177 -21.51 -27.29 -6.26
CA VAL A 177 -20.50 -26.28 -5.93
C VAL A 177 -20.33 -26.20 -4.41
N GLN A 178 -19.10 -26.34 -3.92
CA GLN A 178 -18.74 -26.42 -2.51
C GLN A 178 -17.49 -25.57 -2.22
N VAL A 179 -17.19 -25.31 -0.94
CA VAL A 179 -15.98 -24.60 -0.55
C VAL A 179 -14.75 -25.31 -1.11
N ILE A 180 -14.67 -26.64 -0.92
CA ILE A 180 -13.64 -27.48 -1.52
C ILE A 180 -14.29 -28.30 -2.63
N PRO A 181 -13.81 -28.26 -3.89
CA PRO A 181 -12.62 -27.53 -4.33
C PRO A 181 -12.89 -26.09 -4.85
N HIS A 182 -14.12 -25.65 -5.08
CA HIS A 182 -14.42 -24.52 -5.96
C HIS A 182 -13.95 -23.17 -5.40
N VAL A 183 -14.18 -22.91 -4.10
CA VAL A 183 -13.69 -21.68 -3.44
C VAL A 183 -12.18 -21.74 -3.24
N THR A 184 -11.66 -22.92 -2.83
CA THR A 184 -10.21 -23.08 -2.62
C THR A 184 -9.42 -23.01 -3.93
N ASP A 185 -9.96 -23.55 -5.04
CA ASP A 185 -9.33 -23.42 -6.36
C ASP A 185 -9.33 -21.96 -6.83
N GLU A 186 -10.45 -21.24 -6.65
CA GLU A 186 -10.54 -19.82 -7.01
C GLU A 186 -9.50 -18.99 -6.27
N ILE A 187 -9.29 -19.21 -4.96
CA ILE A 187 -8.27 -18.52 -4.17
C ILE A 187 -6.87 -18.82 -4.71
N GLN A 188 -6.56 -20.09 -5.01
CA GLN A 188 -5.26 -20.49 -5.53
C GLN A 188 -4.99 -19.89 -6.91
N ASP A 189 -5.97 -19.98 -7.82
CA ASP A 189 -5.87 -19.43 -9.17
C ASP A 189 -5.71 -17.91 -9.15
N TRP A 190 -6.40 -17.23 -8.21
CA TRP A 190 -6.25 -15.78 -8.01
C TRP A 190 -4.84 -15.41 -7.56
N ILE A 191 -4.29 -16.12 -6.55
CA ILE A 191 -2.92 -15.89 -6.07
C ILE A 191 -1.91 -16.08 -7.22
N GLU A 192 -2.01 -17.18 -7.99
CA GLU A 192 -1.10 -17.44 -9.11
C GLU A 192 -1.20 -16.36 -10.19
N ARG A 193 -2.41 -15.97 -10.58
CA ARG A 193 -2.63 -14.93 -11.60
C ARG A 193 -2.02 -13.60 -11.18
N VAL A 194 -2.30 -13.16 -9.97
CA VAL A 194 -1.87 -11.85 -9.47
C VAL A 194 -0.37 -11.80 -9.18
N ALA A 195 0.23 -12.91 -8.75
CA ALA A 195 1.68 -13.00 -8.52
C ALA A 195 2.51 -12.65 -9.78
N HIS A 196 1.93 -12.80 -10.97
CA HIS A 196 2.63 -12.49 -12.23
C HIS A 196 2.42 -11.06 -12.73
N ILE A 197 1.60 -10.25 -12.04
CA ILE A 197 1.36 -8.84 -12.41
C ILE A 197 2.58 -8.00 -12.01
N PRO A 198 3.24 -7.30 -12.96
CA PRO A 198 4.34 -6.39 -12.62
C PRO A 198 3.80 -5.15 -11.89
N VAL A 199 4.46 -4.77 -10.79
CA VAL A 199 4.04 -3.67 -9.90
C VAL A 199 5.14 -2.62 -9.68
N ASP A 200 6.32 -2.83 -10.25
CA ASP A 200 7.52 -1.99 -10.11
C ASP A 200 7.81 -1.11 -11.35
N GLY A 201 6.84 -1.03 -12.28
CA GLY A 201 6.96 -0.28 -13.53
C GLY A 201 7.89 -0.90 -14.57
N LYS A 202 8.36 -2.15 -14.36
CA LYS A 202 9.22 -2.89 -15.31
C LYS A 202 8.43 -4.00 -16.00
N GLU A 203 8.84 -4.36 -17.19
CA GLU A 203 8.26 -5.48 -17.93
C GLU A 203 8.60 -6.85 -17.28
N GLY A 204 7.72 -7.82 -17.48
CA GLY A 204 7.86 -9.20 -17.00
C GLY A 204 7.44 -9.38 -15.53
N PRO A 205 7.26 -10.65 -15.10
CA PRO A 205 6.73 -10.97 -13.77
C PRO A 205 7.74 -10.64 -12.66
N PRO A 206 7.25 -10.45 -11.42
CA PRO A 206 8.08 -10.45 -10.21
C PRO A 206 8.80 -11.80 -10.00
N ASP A 207 9.83 -11.80 -9.15
CA ASP A 207 10.54 -13.03 -8.74
C ASP A 207 9.86 -13.70 -7.54
N VAL A 208 9.28 -12.89 -6.64
CA VAL A 208 8.68 -13.35 -5.38
C VAL A 208 7.35 -12.65 -5.14
N CYS A 209 6.32 -13.43 -4.82
CA CYS A 209 5.04 -12.94 -4.33
C CYS A 209 4.95 -13.11 -2.81
N ILE A 210 4.68 -12.03 -2.09
CA ILE A 210 4.49 -12.03 -0.64
C ILE A 210 2.99 -11.96 -0.37
N VAL A 211 2.45 -12.99 0.26
CA VAL A 211 1.01 -13.12 0.56
C VAL A 211 0.80 -12.95 2.05
N GLU A 212 0.09 -11.91 2.46
CA GLU A 212 -0.33 -11.76 3.85
C GLU A 212 -1.73 -12.33 4.06
N LEU A 213 -1.84 -13.26 4.98
CA LEU A 213 -3.13 -13.77 5.45
C LEU A 213 -3.66 -12.88 6.58
N GLY A 214 -4.72 -12.13 6.30
CA GLY A 214 -5.49 -11.36 7.28
C GLY A 214 -6.20 -12.25 8.30
N GLY A 215 -6.70 -11.63 9.37
CA GLY A 215 -7.34 -12.35 10.47
C GLY A 215 -6.35 -13.12 11.33
N THR A 216 -6.89 -13.98 12.19
CA THR A 216 -6.16 -14.82 13.15
C THR A 216 -6.30 -16.28 12.76
N VAL A 217 -5.22 -17.05 12.82
CA VAL A 217 -5.27 -18.49 12.58
C VAL A 217 -6.15 -19.16 13.65
N GLY A 218 -7.19 -19.85 13.21
CA GLY A 218 -8.20 -20.50 14.06
C GLY A 218 -9.58 -19.85 14.01
N ASP A 219 -9.68 -18.62 13.47
CA ASP A 219 -10.97 -17.97 13.26
C ASP A 219 -11.72 -18.63 12.09
N ILE A 220 -13.05 -18.72 12.21
CA ILE A 220 -13.93 -19.41 11.24
C ILE A 220 -13.77 -18.83 9.84
N GLU A 221 -13.75 -17.51 9.73
CA GLU A 221 -13.66 -16.77 8.48
C GLU A 221 -12.33 -16.98 7.74
N SER A 222 -11.26 -17.31 8.46
CA SER A 222 -9.93 -17.55 7.87
C SER A 222 -9.75 -18.98 7.34
N MET A 223 -10.60 -19.93 7.73
CA MET A 223 -10.42 -21.35 7.43
C MET A 223 -10.41 -21.68 5.93
N PRO A 224 -11.28 -21.13 5.06
CA PRO A 224 -11.22 -21.39 3.62
C PRO A 224 -9.87 -20.97 2.99
N PHE A 225 -9.30 -19.86 3.45
CA PHE A 225 -8.00 -19.37 2.99
C PHE A 225 -6.84 -20.24 3.48
N ILE A 226 -6.88 -20.68 4.74
CA ILE A 226 -5.87 -21.60 5.30
C ILE A 226 -5.88 -22.91 4.53
N GLU A 227 -7.06 -23.47 4.25
CA GLU A 227 -7.19 -24.70 3.45
C GLU A 227 -6.70 -24.47 2.01
N ALA A 228 -7.03 -23.34 1.38
CA ALA A 228 -6.51 -23.00 0.05
C ALA A 228 -4.98 -22.90 0.05
N LEU A 229 -4.37 -22.25 1.06
CA LEU A 229 -2.91 -22.11 1.17
C LEU A 229 -2.23 -23.47 1.45
N ARG A 230 -2.88 -24.39 2.19
CA ARG A 230 -2.40 -25.76 2.39
C ARG A 230 -2.36 -26.53 1.06
N GLN A 231 -3.41 -26.42 0.25
CA GLN A 231 -3.46 -27.02 -1.09
C GLN A 231 -2.45 -26.34 -2.02
N PHE A 232 -2.32 -25.01 -1.92
CA PHE A 232 -1.39 -24.22 -2.72
C PHE A 232 0.07 -24.58 -2.48
N GLN A 233 0.47 -24.81 -1.22
CA GLN A 233 1.80 -25.30 -0.90
C GLN A 233 2.12 -26.63 -1.62
N PHE A 234 1.15 -27.54 -1.68
CA PHE A 234 1.30 -28.78 -2.43
C PHE A 234 1.38 -28.54 -3.95
N ARG A 235 0.57 -27.62 -4.47
CA ARG A 235 0.47 -27.30 -5.90
C ARG A 235 1.77 -26.68 -6.43
N VAL A 236 2.34 -25.71 -5.72
CA VAL A 236 3.56 -25.02 -6.17
C VAL A 236 4.86 -25.75 -5.81
N GLY A 237 4.80 -26.64 -4.83
CA GLY A 237 5.93 -27.35 -4.23
C GLY A 237 6.49 -26.63 -3.00
N PRO A 238 6.88 -27.40 -1.97
CA PRO A 238 7.34 -26.84 -0.69
C PRO A 238 8.60 -25.96 -0.82
N GLU A 239 9.43 -26.21 -1.82
CA GLU A 239 10.62 -25.40 -2.14
C GLU A 239 10.30 -24.04 -2.77
N ASN A 240 9.04 -23.80 -3.13
CA ASN A 240 8.56 -22.54 -3.66
C ASN A 240 7.64 -21.79 -2.69
N PHE A 241 7.43 -22.32 -1.47
CA PHE A 241 6.48 -21.81 -0.50
C PHE A 241 7.12 -21.69 0.89
N CYS A 242 7.38 -20.47 1.35
CA CYS A 242 7.95 -20.16 2.66
C CYS A 242 6.87 -19.55 3.57
N LEU A 243 6.57 -20.19 4.71
CA LEU A 243 5.57 -19.71 5.66
C LEU A 243 6.24 -19.03 6.86
N VAL A 244 6.00 -17.74 7.02
CA VAL A 244 6.41 -16.93 8.17
C VAL A 244 5.20 -16.74 9.08
N HIS A 245 5.26 -17.21 10.31
CA HIS A 245 4.18 -17.03 11.27
C HIS A 245 4.52 -15.98 12.31
N VAL A 246 3.72 -14.93 12.39
CA VAL A 246 3.88 -13.84 13.36
C VAL A 246 3.12 -14.19 14.63
N SER A 247 3.75 -14.10 15.77
CA SER A 247 3.16 -14.43 17.07
C SER A 247 3.64 -13.50 18.17
N LEU A 248 2.87 -13.41 19.25
CA LEU A 248 3.21 -12.62 20.44
C LEU A 248 3.86 -13.50 21.50
N VAL A 249 4.99 -13.04 22.04
CA VAL A 249 5.58 -13.53 23.28
C VAL A 249 5.43 -12.45 24.34
N PRO A 250 4.32 -12.43 25.08
CA PRO A 250 4.08 -11.39 26.07
C PRO A 250 5.04 -11.49 27.24
N VAL A 251 5.46 -10.34 27.74
CA VAL A 251 6.20 -10.19 28.97
C VAL A 251 5.22 -9.88 30.09
N VAL A 252 5.16 -10.75 31.11
CA VAL A 252 4.11 -10.70 32.14
C VAL A 252 4.73 -10.64 33.53
N GLY A 253 4.06 -9.90 34.41
CA GLY A 253 4.44 -9.77 35.81
C GLY A 253 5.58 -8.79 36.05
N SER A 254 5.81 -8.47 37.34
CA SER A 254 6.84 -7.52 37.78
C SER A 254 8.28 -8.00 37.54
N VAL A 255 8.47 -9.31 37.34
CA VAL A 255 9.78 -9.93 37.06
C VAL A 255 10.09 -10.05 35.57
N GLY A 256 9.16 -9.63 34.69
CA GLY A 256 9.43 -9.62 33.26
C GLY A 256 9.47 -11.00 32.59
N GLU A 257 8.69 -11.99 33.07
CA GLU A 257 8.70 -13.35 32.52
C GLU A 257 8.08 -13.42 31.12
N GLN A 258 8.82 -13.96 30.16
CA GLN A 258 8.38 -14.17 28.78
C GLN A 258 7.52 -15.45 28.66
N LYS A 259 6.28 -15.30 28.20
CA LYS A 259 5.31 -16.39 28.11
C LYS A 259 5.19 -16.95 26.69
N THR A 260 5.59 -18.20 26.50
CA THR A 260 5.59 -18.88 25.19
C THR A 260 4.27 -19.58 24.84
N LYS A 261 3.34 -19.74 25.79
CA LYS A 261 2.08 -20.47 25.57
C LYS A 261 1.21 -19.89 24.45
N PRO A 262 1.02 -18.57 24.32
CA PRO A 262 0.24 -18.03 23.22
C PRO A 262 0.79 -18.44 21.85
N THR A 263 2.11 -18.36 21.64
CA THR A 263 2.77 -18.80 20.40
C THR A 263 2.60 -20.30 20.17
N GLN A 264 2.76 -21.14 21.22
CA GLN A 264 2.57 -22.58 21.10
C GLN A 264 1.16 -22.96 20.66
N HIS A 265 0.12 -22.29 21.22
CA HIS A 265 -1.27 -22.53 20.83
C HIS A 265 -1.56 -22.08 19.41
N SER A 266 -1.07 -20.93 19.00
CA SER A 266 -1.23 -20.43 17.63
C SER A 266 -0.60 -21.39 16.60
N ILE A 267 0.62 -21.87 16.87
CA ILE A 267 1.28 -22.86 16.00
C ILE A 267 0.56 -24.20 16.02
N GLN A 268 0.00 -24.61 17.15
CA GLN A 268 -0.79 -25.84 17.24
C GLN A 268 -2.04 -25.73 16.35
N ALA A 269 -2.75 -24.61 16.38
CA ALA A 269 -3.91 -24.36 15.52
C ALA A 269 -3.51 -24.39 14.03
N LEU A 270 -2.43 -23.72 13.64
CA LEU A 270 -1.92 -23.70 12.27
C LEU A 270 -1.55 -25.11 11.79
N ARG A 271 -0.89 -25.90 12.61
CA ARG A 271 -0.50 -27.29 12.29
C ARG A 271 -1.70 -28.22 12.21
N SER A 272 -2.70 -28.03 13.06
CA SER A 272 -3.97 -28.78 13.00
C SER A 272 -4.71 -28.52 11.69
N ALA A 273 -4.54 -27.34 11.09
CA ALA A 273 -5.03 -27.01 9.76
C ALA A 273 -4.11 -27.47 8.61
N GLY A 274 -3.03 -28.19 8.91
CA GLY A 274 -2.14 -28.83 7.93
C GLY A 274 -1.00 -27.96 7.39
N LEU A 275 -0.76 -26.77 7.96
CA LEU A 275 0.37 -25.90 7.63
C LEU A 275 1.40 -25.90 8.76
N ALA A 276 2.68 -25.88 8.39
CA ALA A 276 3.78 -25.77 9.34
C ALA A 276 4.66 -24.55 8.98
N PRO A 277 4.99 -23.67 9.95
CA PRO A 277 5.80 -22.50 9.65
C PRO A 277 7.25 -22.88 9.36
N THR A 278 7.82 -22.23 8.34
CA THR A 278 9.26 -22.27 8.05
C THR A 278 10.02 -21.38 9.02
N MET A 279 9.39 -20.27 9.43
CA MET A 279 9.98 -19.25 10.29
C MET A 279 8.94 -18.69 11.27
N LEU A 280 9.39 -18.36 12.48
CA LEU A 280 8.61 -17.64 13.49
C LEU A 280 9.11 -16.20 13.61
N ALA A 281 8.20 -15.24 13.52
CA ALA A 281 8.43 -13.86 13.84
C ALA A 281 7.78 -13.54 15.19
N CYS A 282 8.57 -13.59 16.25
CA CYS A 282 8.10 -13.43 17.63
C CYS A 282 8.18 -11.96 18.05
N ARG A 283 7.02 -11.29 18.14
CA ARG A 283 6.94 -9.94 18.69
C ARG A 283 6.98 -10.00 20.22
N SER A 284 7.81 -9.15 20.82
CA SER A 284 7.93 -8.99 22.27
C SER A 284 8.37 -7.56 22.62
N SER A 285 8.05 -7.08 23.82
CA SER A 285 8.53 -5.77 24.32
C SER A 285 10.01 -5.79 24.70
N SER A 286 10.63 -6.97 24.85
CA SER A 286 12.05 -7.13 25.14
C SER A 286 12.67 -8.25 24.32
N ALA A 287 14.00 -8.29 24.26
CA ALA A 287 14.73 -9.37 23.61
C ALA A 287 14.37 -10.73 24.22
N LEU A 288 14.19 -11.76 23.37
CA LEU A 288 13.88 -13.11 23.84
C LEU A 288 15.10 -13.76 24.47
N ASP A 289 14.90 -14.34 25.63
CA ASP A 289 15.91 -15.14 26.30
C ASP A 289 16.26 -16.40 25.49
N LYS A 290 17.51 -16.85 25.55
CA LYS A 290 17.97 -18.06 24.84
C LYS A 290 17.14 -19.28 25.21
N ALA A 291 16.82 -19.47 26.49
CA ALA A 291 15.98 -20.55 26.97
C ALA A 291 14.55 -20.51 26.42
N VAL A 292 14.01 -19.29 26.23
CA VAL A 292 12.69 -19.06 25.60
C VAL A 292 12.74 -19.43 24.12
N MET A 293 13.79 -19.04 23.39
CA MET A 293 13.98 -19.40 21.99
C MET A 293 14.14 -20.92 21.80
N GLU A 294 14.94 -21.59 22.64
CA GLU A 294 15.09 -23.05 22.63
C GLU A 294 13.76 -23.77 22.90
N LYS A 295 12.98 -23.25 23.85
CA LYS A 295 11.65 -23.79 24.16
C LYS A 295 10.68 -23.59 22.98
N LEU A 296 10.67 -22.41 22.32
CA LEU A 296 9.86 -22.17 21.13
C LEU A 296 10.28 -23.10 19.99
N ALA A 297 11.59 -23.25 19.74
CA ALA A 297 12.10 -24.17 18.71
C ALA A 297 11.59 -25.60 18.92
N LEU A 298 11.65 -26.11 20.14
CA LEU A 298 11.19 -27.44 20.49
C LEU A 298 9.69 -27.61 20.28
N PHE A 299 8.87 -26.71 20.85
CA PHE A 299 7.41 -26.87 20.83
C PHE A 299 6.76 -26.49 19.48
N CYS A 300 7.37 -25.59 18.76
CA CYS A 300 6.87 -25.13 17.44
C CYS A 300 7.48 -25.91 16.28
N HIS A 301 8.49 -26.75 16.52
CA HIS A 301 9.24 -27.50 15.51
C HIS A 301 9.83 -26.61 14.42
N VAL A 302 10.41 -25.49 14.82
CA VAL A 302 11.11 -24.54 13.96
C VAL A 302 12.56 -24.47 14.39
N SER A 303 13.49 -24.44 13.43
CA SER A 303 14.91 -24.27 13.75
C SER A 303 15.15 -23.03 14.60
N PRO A 304 15.99 -23.06 15.63
CA PRO A 304 16.33 -21.87 16.42
C PRO A 304 16.79 -20.69 15.57
N ASN A 305 17.48 -20.95 14.45
CA ASN A 305 17.96 -19.92 13.52
C ASN A 305 16.82 -19.28 12.69
N ASN A 306 15.63 -19.87 12.71
CA ASN A 306 14.45 -19.37 12.01
C ASN A 306 13.43 -18.73 12.98
N ILE A 307 13.82 -18.49 14.23
CA ILE A 307 13.01 -17.74 15.20
C ILE A 307 13.54 -16.32 15.26
N LEU A 308 12.77 -15.38 14.75
CA LEU A 308 13.08 -13.96 14.77
C LEU A 308 12.53 -13.32 16.04
N ASN A 309 13.33 -12.49 16.65
CA ASN A 309 12.95 -11.66 17.77
C ASN A 309 12.66 -10.24 17.26
N LEU A 310 11.39 -9.87 17.19
CA LEU A 310 10.92 -8.56 16.75
C LEU A 310 10.50 -7.75 17.97
N ILE A 311 11.43 -6.93 18.46
CA ILE A 311 11.18 -6.02 19.59
C ILE A 311 10.45 -4.75 19.13
N ASP A 312 9.81 -4.08 20.07
CA ASP A 312 9.22 -2.75 19.84
C ASP A 312 10.34 -1.75 19.53
N VAL A 313 10.13 -0.93 18.51
CA VAL A 313 11.13 0.02 17.97
C VAL A 313 10.60 1.45 17.95
N SER A 314 11.49 2.43 17.90
CA SER A 314 11.17 3.86 17.80
C SER A 314 10.41 4.21 16.51
N ASN A 315 10.69 3.49 15.43
CA ASN A 315 9.98 3.61 14.16
C ASN A 315 10.06 2.29 13.38
N ILE A 316 9.02 2.01 12.59
CA ILE A 316 8.87 0.74 11.86
C ILE A 316 9.92 0.50 10.77
N TRP A 317 10.69 1.52 10.37
CA TRP A 317 11.77 1.36 9.39
C TRP A 317 12.98 0.60 9.97
N HIS A 318 13.07 0.44 11.30
CA HIS A 318 14.05 -0.44 11.91
C HIS A 318 13.75 -1.92 11.75
N VAL A 319 12.47 -2.31 11.55
CA VAL A 319 12.09 -3.73 11.51
C VAL A 319 12.82 -4.52 10.41
N PRO A 320 12.91 -4.07 9.14
CA PRO A 320 13.69 -4.77 8.12
C PRO A 320 15.17 -4.91 8.48
N LEU A 321 15.75 -3.90 9.16
CA LEU A 321 17.16 -3.92 9.58
C LEU A 321 17.40 -4.99 10.66
N ILE A 322 16.51 -5.05 11.67
CA ILE A 322 16.54 -6.09 12.73
C ILE A 322 16.39 -7.48 12.13
N MET A 323 15.51 -7.66 11.14
CA MET A 323 15.35 -8.95 10.45
C MET A 323 16.60 -9.33 9.66
N VAL A 324 17.26 -8.37 9.02
CA VAL A 324 18.52 -8.60 8.29
C VAL A 324 19.68 -8.96 9.24
N GLU A 325 19.81 -8.29 10.38
CA GLU A 325 20.80 -8.62 11.42
C GLU A 325 20.66 -10.05 11.91
N GLN A 326 19.42 -10.53 12.05
CA GLN A 326 19.09 -11.92 12.39
C GLN A 326 19.14 -12.88 11.19
N LYS A 327 19.62 -12.44 10.03
CA LYS A 327 19.79 -13.23 8.80
C LYS A 327 18.49 -13.82 8.23
N ALA A 328 17.34 -13.19 8.50
CA ALA A 328 16.03 -13.64 8.00
C ALA A 328 16.01 -13.79 6.48
N HIS A 329 16.61 -12.83 5.75
CA HIS A 329 16.73 -12.86 4.29
C HIS A 329 17.47 -14.13 3.79
N LEU A 330 18.54 -14.56 4.48
CA LEU A 330 19.28 -15.77 4.10
C LEU A 330 18.47 -17.04 4.36
N ALA A 331 17.71 -17.08 5.46
CA ALA A 331 16.85 -18.20 5.78
C ALA A 331 15.70 -18.35 4.75
N ILE A 332 15.06 -17.24 4.36
CA ILE A 332 14.01 -17.21 3.33
C ILE A 332 14.58 -17.64 1.97
N LEU A 333 15.67 -17.01 1.52
CA LEU A 333 16.30 -17.34 0.25
C LEU A 333 16.79 -18.79 0.20
N GLY A 334 17.38 -19.31 1.30
CA GLY A 334 17.82 -20.68 1.40
C GLY A 334 16.66 -21.68 1.28
N HIS A 335 15.52 -21.40 1.96
CA HIS A 335 14.33 -22.26 1.87
C HIS A 335 13.74 -22.25 0.44
N LEU A 336 13.66 -21.10 -0.18
CA LEU A 336 13.14 -20.92 -1.55
C LEU A 336 14.15 -21.33 -2.64
N GLN A 337 15.32 -21.83 -2.28
CA GLN A 337 16.41 -22.22 -3.20
C GLN A 337 16.84 -21.07 -4.12
N MET A 338 16.80 -19.83 -3.60
CA MET A 338 17.24 -18.63 -4.29
C MET A 338 18.67 -18.26 -3.91
N LYS A 339 19.42 -17.65 -4.84
CA LYS A 339 20.83 -17.29 -4.60
C LYS A 339 20.91 -16.06 -3.68
N PRO A 340 21.72 -16.06 -2.62
CA PRO A 340 22.00 -14.86 -1.87
C PRO A 340 22.66 -13.78 -2.74
N ARG A 341 22.24 -12.53 -2.58
CA ARG A 341 22.81 -11.35 -3.26
C ARG A 341 23.18 -10.29 -2.22
N PRO A 342 24.13 -9.38 -2.51
CA PRO A 342 24.45 -8.26 -1.64
C PRO A 342 23.22 -7.39 -1.39
N LEU A 343 23.06 -6.94 -0.14
CA LEU A 343 21.93 -6.08 0.24
C LEU A 343 22.27 -4.60 0.03
N LYS A 344 21.34 -3.85 -0.56
CA LYS A 344 21.41 -2.40 -0.76
C LYS A 344 20.46 -1.68 0.20
N LEU A 345 20.84 -1.61 1.48
CA LEU A 345 20.00 -1.06 2.56
C LEU A 345 20.48 0.29 3.11
N GLU A 346 21.54 0.88 2.57
CA GLU A 346 22.14 2.10 3.09
C GLU A 346 21.14 3.27 3.14
N ALA A 347 20.38 3.45 2.04
CA ALA A 347 19.35 4.50 1.99
C ALA A 347 18.18 4.23 2.95
N TRP A 348 17.85 2.96 3.19
CA TRP A 348 16.82 2.56 4.14
C TRP A 348 17.30 2.82 5.59
N LYS A 349 18.50 2.37 5.93
CA LYS A 349 19.14 2.58 7.23
C LYS A 349 19.24 4.07 7.53
N HIS A 350 19.73 4.86 6.58
CA HIS A 350 19.83 6.31 6.75
C HIS A 350 18.48 6.97 7.09
N ARG A 351 17.35 6.52 6.51
CA ARG A 351 16.01 7.06 6.83
C ARG A 351 15.57 6.72 8.24
N ALA A 352 15.77 5.46 8.67
CA ALA A 352 15.43 5.01 10.01
C ALA A 352 16.22 5.80 11.07
N GLU A 353 17.53 5.94 10.89
CA GLU A 353 18.43 6.69 11.80
C GLU A 353 18.13 8.20 11.78
N LYS A 354 17.79 8.74 10.59
CA LYS A 354 17.47 10.17 10.46
C LYS A 354 16.22 10.55 11.24
N TRP A 355 15.16 9.71 11.20
CA TRP A 355 13.97 9.95 12.01
C TRP A 355 14.27 10.07 13.51
N ASP A 356 15.19 9.24 14.01
CA ASP A 356 15.56 9.25 15.42
C ASP A 356 16.49 10.43 15.79
N SER A 357 17.30 10.90 14.83
CA SER A 357 18.31 11.95 15.06
C SER A 357 17.81 13.38 14.82
N VAL A 358 16.65 13.56 14.20
CA VAL A 358 16.08 14.90 13.97
C VAL A 358 15.41 15.41 15.25
N HIS A 359 15.79 16.64 15.70
CA HIS A 359 15.34 17.22 16.96
C HIS A 359 14.57 18.54 16.80
N VAL A 360 14.76 19.30 15.70
CA VAL A 360 14.09 20.58 15.50
C VAL A 360 12.59 20.35 15.26
N PRO A 361 11.69 20.77 16.17
CA PRO A 361 10.27 20.46 16.05
C PRO A 361 9.61 21.25 14.92
N CYS A 362 8.56 20.67 14.35
CA CYS A 362 7.56 21.33 13.52
C CYS A 362 6.20 20.74 13.88
N SER A 363 5.27 21.59 14.30
CA SER A 363 3.97 21.20 14.82
C SER A 363 2.90 21.43 13.76
N ILE A 364 2.20 20.38 13.33
CA ILE A 364 1.10 20.46 12.36
C ILE A 364 -0.21 20.12 13.06
N ALA A 365 -1.16 21.05 13.03
CA ALA A 365 -2.54 20.78 13.46
C ALA A 365 -3.25 19.97 12.38
N VAL A 366 -3.73 18.78 12.73
CA VAL A 366 -4.56 17.96 11.84
C VAL A 366 -6.00 18.04 12.36
N VAL A 367 -6.85 18.80 11.63
CA VAL A 367 -8.25 19.04 12.00
C VAL A 367 -9.12 18.01 11.29
N GLY A 368 -9.43 16.92 11.99
CA GLY A 368 -10.07 15.72 11.44
C GLY A 368 -11.43 15.41 12.03
N LYS A 369 -12.13 14.43 11.45
CA LYS A 369 -13.40 13.87 11.93
C LYS A 369 -13.24 12.51 12.63
N TYR A 370 -12.05 11.88 12.50
CA TYR A 370 -11.80 10.50 12.93
C TYR A 370 -10.51 10.44 13.76
N THR A 371 -10.31 11.39 14.66
CA THR A 371 -9.06 11.56 15.41
C THR A 371 -8.88 10.56 16.54
N GLY A 372 -9.93 9.83 16.89
CA GLY A 372 -9.92 8.85 17.98
C GLY A 372 -9.16 7.55 17.68
N LEU A 373 -8.93 7.22 16.41
CA LEU A 373 -8.19 6.04 15.96
C LEU A 373 -7.03 6.47 15.02
N GLY A 374 -5.79 6.17 15.40
CA GLY A 374 -4.60 6.58 14.65
C GLY A 374 -4.57 6.07 13.20
N ASP A 375 -5.17 4.90 12.95
CA ASP A 375 -5.19 4.26 11.63
C ASP A 375 -6.20 4.90 10.66
N SER A 376 -7.15 5.72 11.15
CA SER A 376 -8.11 6.43 10.29
C SER A 376 -7.46 7.46 9.35
N TYR A 377 -6.29 7.96 9.70
CA TYR A 377 -5.49 8.91 8.92
C TYR A 377 -4.05 8.41 8.72
N LEU A 378 -3.88 7.09 8.54
CA LEU A 378 -2.54 6.48 8.46
C LEU A 378 -1.72 7.08 7.31
N SER A 379 -2.28 7.19 6.11
CA SER A 379 -1.57 7.74 4.95
C SER A 379 -1.22 9.22 5.12
N VAL A 380 -2.10 10.02 5.73
CA VAL A 380 -1.82 11.44 6.09
C VAL A 380 -0.64 11.50 7.07
N THR A 381 -0.70 10.71 8.13
CA THR A 381 0.40 10.62 9.12
C THR A 381 1.72 10.21 8.46
N LYS A 382 1.71 9.19 7.59
CA LYS A 382 2.91 8.73 6.87
C LYS A 382 3.43 9.78 5.91
N ALA A 383 2.56 10.48 5.17
CA ALA A 383 2.97 11.56 4.28
C ALA A 383 3.62 12.74 5.02
N LEU A 384 3.06 13.12 6.18
CA LEU A 384 3.69 14.10 7.08
C LEU A 384 5.06 13.62 7.58
N MET A 385 5.17 12.35 8.00
CA MET A 385 6.45 11.76 8.44
C MET A 385 7.50 11.76 7.32
N HIS A 386 7.12 11.37 6.09
CA HIS A 386 8.03 11.36 4.95
C HIS A 386 8.56 12.77 4.65
N SER A 387 7.66 13.77 4.67
CA SER A 387 7.99 15.16 4.41
C SER A 387 8.83 15.75 5.53
N SER A 388 8.55 15.46 6.80
CA SER A 388 9.29 15.98 7.93
C SER A 388 10.75 15.52 7.95
N ILE A 389 11.00 14.23 7.62
CA ILE A 389 12.38 13.73 7.46
C ILE A 389 13.11 14.47 6.33
N ALA A 390 12.40 14.69 5.21
CA ALA A 390 12.98 15.39 4.06
C ALA A 390 13.32 16.86 4.38
N CYS A 391 12.53 17.49 5.26
CA CYS A 391 12.74 18.87 5.74
C CYS A 391 13.68 18.98 6.94
N ASP A 392 14.26 17.90 7.45
CA ASP A 392 15.06 17.89 8.70
C ASP A 392 14.27 18.44 9.90
N ARG A 393 13.00 18.02 10.05
CA ARG A 393 12.13 18.47 11.14
C ARG A 393 11.58 17.29 11.94
N LYS A 394 11.51 17.44 13.27
CA LYS A 394 10.82 16.48 14.15
C LYS A 394 9.34 16.79 14.14
N LEU A 395 8.58 15.95 13.46
CA LEU A 395 7.13 16.11 13.36
C LEU A 395 6.45 15.99 14.73
N LYS A 396 5.58 16.96 15.02
CA LYS A 396 4.62 16.90 16.12
C LYS A 396 3.21 17.12 15.57
N ILE A 397 2.39 16.07 15.58
CA ILE A 397 0.99 16.18 15.15
C ILE A 397 0.15 16.63 16.34
N LEU A 398 -0.62 17.71 16.15
CA LEU A 398 -1.61 18.21 17.07
C LEU A 398 -2.99 17.78 16.54
N TRP A 399 -3.50 16.68 17.08
CA TRP A 399 -4.81 16.17 16.71
C TRP A 399 -5.91 17.06 17.28
N ILE A 400 -6.82 17.52 16.41
CA ILE A 400 -7.98 18.35 16.75
C ILE A 400 -9.21 17.68 16.15
N GLU A 401 -10.17 17.30 16.99
CA GLU A 401 -11.50 16.90 16.52
C GLU A 401 -12.20 18.16 15.98
N ALA A 402 -12.69 18.10 14.75
CA ALA A 402 -13.21 19.28 14.07
C ALA A 402 -14.40 19.91 14.81
N GLU A 403 -15.29 19.08 15.38
CA GLU A 403 -16.44 19.53 16.17
C GLU A 403 -16.03 20.38 17.39
N ASP A 404 -14.85 20.12 17.97
CA ASP A 404 -14.39 20.87 19.14
C ASP A 404 -14.01 22.33 18.81
N LEU A 405 -13.94 22.72 17.53
CA LEU A 405 -13.73 24.12 17.10
C LEU A 405 -15.04 24.90 16.84
N GLU A 406 -16.20 24.22 16.92
CA GLU A 406 -17.51 24.80 16.64
C GLU A 406 -18.07 25.53 17.87
N GLU A 407 -18.87 26.60 17.66
CA GLU A 407 -19.44 27.40 18.74
C GLU A 407 -20.41 26.58 19.61
N GLU A 408 -21.11 25.60 19.04
CA GLU A 408 -21.96 24.64 19.76
C GLU A 408 -21.13 23.82 20.77
N SER A 409 -19.89 23.46 20.41
CA SER A 409 -18.99 22.74 21.32
C SER A 409 -18.59 23.57 22.52
N LYS A 410 -18.42 24.87 22.35
CA LYS A 410 -18.14 25.80 23.46
C LYS A 410 -19.28 25.82 24.50
N GLN A 411 -20.54 25.78 24.02
CA GLN A 411 -21.68 25.72 24.88
C GLN A 411 -21.81 24.38 25.61
N ALA A 412 -21.40 23.29 24.97
CA ALA A 412 -21.49 21.94 25.51
C ALA A 412 -20.31 21.59 26.44
N ASN A 413 -19.09 22.01 26.09
CA ASN A 413 -17.85 21.74 26.83
C ASN A 413 -16.77 22.79 26.49
N GLU A 414 -16.73 23.88 27.24
CA GLU A 414 -15.81 25.01 27.04
C GLU A 414 -14.34 24.58 27.15
N ASP A 415 -13.99 23.65 28.04
CA ASP A 415 -12.62 23.17 28.23
C ASP A 415 -12.08 22.49 26.95
N LYS A 416 -12.90 21.67 26.28
CA LYS A 416 -12.52 21.02 25.04
C LYS A 416 -12.36 22.03 23.89
N TYR A 417 -13.30 22.98 23.80
CA TYR A 417 -13.23 24.05 22.82
C TYR A 417 -11.95 24.86 22.98
N ASP A 418 -11.65 25.31 24.20
CA ASP A 418 -10.46 26.09 24.50
C ASP A 418 -9.17 25.31 24.23
N GLU A 419 -9.13 24.00 24.57
CA GLU A 419 -7.99 23.13 24.24
C GLU A 419 -7.79 23.00 22.73
N ALA A 420 -8.87 22.79 21.95
CA ALA A 420 -8.82 22.66 20.49
C ALA A 420 -8.27 23.93 19.85
N TRP A 421 -8.80 25.09 20.23
CA TRP A 421 -8.30 26.39 19.76
C TRP A 421 -6.88 26.70 20.22
N ALA A 422 -6.50 26.32 21.44
CA ALA A 422 -5.11 26.46 21.90
C ALA A 422 -4.15 25.58 21.09
N LYS A 423 -4.56 24.36 20.68
CA LYS A 423 -3.78 23.51 19.79
C LYS A 423 -3.64 24.14 18.40
N LEU A 424 -4.73 24.67 17.83
CA LEU A 424 -4.74 25.31 16.53
C LEU A 424 -3.80 26.53 16.49
N LYS A 425 -3.90 27.41 17.49
CA LYS A 425 -3.11 28.66 17.58
C LYS A 425 -1.63 28.44 17.78
N ARG A 426 -1.19 27.30 18.31
CA ARG A 426 0.25 26.99 18.53
C ARG A 426 0.88 26.17 17.42
N ALA A 427 0.10 25.80 16.39
CA ALA A 427 0.59 25.02 15.27
C ALA A 427 1.39 25.89 14.30
N ASP A 428 2.46 25.34 13.72
CA ASP A 428 3.26 25.97 12.67
C ASP A 428 2.59 25.84 11.28
N GLY A 429 1.62 24.94 11.16
CA GLY A 429 0.81 24.72 9.96
C GLY A 429 -0.45 23.93 10.25
N VAL A 430 -1.44 24.06 9.37
CA VAL A 430 -2.76 23.42 9.47
C VAL A 430 -3.00 22.49 8.30
N LEU A 431 -3.45 21.27 8.60
CA LEU A 431 -3.87 20.28 7.61
C LEU A 431 -5.33 19.90 7.88
N VAL A 432 -6.17 20.04 6.87
CA VAL A 432 -7.57 19.61 6.90
C VAL A 432 -7.74 18.44 5.93
N PRO A 433 -7.81 17.19 6.44
CA PRO A 433 -7.92 16.00 5.60
C PRO A 433 -9.33 15.78 5.05
N GLY A 434 -9.46 14.83 4.12
CA GLY A 434 -10.72 14.34 3.59
C GLY A 434 -11.68 13.81 4.66
N GLY A 435 -12.89 13.47 4.22
CA GLY A 435 -13.94 12.89 5.05
C GLY A 435 -15.30 13.00 4.37
N PHE A 436 -16.32 12.30 4.89
CA PHE A 436 -17.69 12.31 4.38
C PHE A 436 -18.70 12.80 5.41
N GLY A 437 -19.85 13.33 4.94
CA GLY A 437 -20.95 13.77 5.76
C GLY A 437 -20.72 15.11 6.49
N GLY A 438 -21.77 15.64 7.12
CA GLY A 438 -21.81 17.01 7.65
C GLY A 438 -21.11 17.21 9.00
N ARG A 439 -20.83 16.15 9.79
CA ARG A 439 -20.22 16.27 11.12
C ARG A 439 -18.88 17.01 11.07
N GLY A 440 -18.68 18.02 11.92
CA GLY A 440 -17.42 18.76 12.07
C GLY A 440 -17.01 19.60 10.84
N VAL A 441 -17.94 19.91 9.93
CA VAL A 441 -17.65 20.70 8.71
C VAL A 441 -17.44 22.16 9.08
N GLU A 442 -18.25 22.73 9.97
CA GLU A 442 -18.10 24.11 10.43
C GLU A 442 -16.77 24.31 11.17
N GLY A 443 -16.38 23.36 12.02
CA GLY A 443 -15.08 23.41 12.68
C GLY A 443 -13.88 23.33 11.71
N LYS A 444 -14.00 22.57 10.62
CA LYS A 444 -13.00 22.58 9.55
C LYS A 444 -12.95 23.95 8.82
N MET A 445 -14.10 24.58 8.60
CA MET A 445 -14.16 25.96 8.05
C MET A 445 -13.56 26.98 9.02
N CYS A 446 -13.79 26.85 10.33
CA CYS A 446 -13.13 27.67 11.35
C CYS A 446 -11.59 27.55 11.28
N ALA A 447 -11.06 26.34 11.08
CA ALA A 447 -9.62 26.12 10.92
C ALA A 447 -9.08 26.74 9.61
N ALA A 448 -9.81 26.62 8.50
CA ALA A 448 -9.43 27.22 7.22
C ALA A 448 -9.44 28.75 7.31
N LYS A 449 -10.50 29.34 7.91
CA LYS A 449 -10.60 30.77 8.18
C LYS A 449 -9.45 31.28 9.04
N TYR A 450 -9.16 30.59 10.15
CA TYR A 450 -8.05 30.95 11.03
C TYR A 450 -6.70 30.95 10.27
N ALA A 451 -6.43 29.92 9.48
CA ALA A 451 -5.21 29.82 8.70
C ALA A 451 -5.10 30.96 7.67
N ARG A 452 -6.18 31.24 6.94
CA ARG A 452 -6.24 32.32 5.94
C ARG A 452 -6.02 33.71 6.55
N GLU A 453 -6.68 34.02 7.64
CA GLU A 453 -6.64 35.35 8.27
C GLU A 453 -5.36 35.63 9.05
N ASN A 454 -4.64 34.58 9.50
CA ASN A 454 -3.41 34.69 10.28
C ASN A 454 -2.15 34.26 9.51
N GLU A 455 -2.25 34.09 8.20
CA GLU A 455 -1.13 33.69 7.32
C GLU A 455 -0.42 32.40 7.75
N ILE A 456 -1.17 31.45 8.38
CA ILE A 456 -0.65 30.15 8.81
C ILE A 456 -0.68 29.18 7.62
N PRO A 457 0.43 28.49 7.30
CA PRO A 457 0.47 27.48 6.24
C PRO A 457 -0.70 26.48 6.33
N TYR A 458 -1.44 26.33 5.24
CA TYR A 458 -2.65 25.51 5.14
C TYR A 458 -2.56 24.50 3.99
N LEU A 459 -2.92 23.23 4.28
CA LEU A 459 -3.14 22.21 3.26
C LEU A 459 -4.54 21.61 3.43
N GLY A 460 -5.41 21.83 2.45
CA GLY A 460 -6.74 21.21 2.38
C GLY A 460 -6.76 20.02 1.43
N ILE A 461 -7.26 18.86 1.87
CA ILE A 461 -7.31 17.63 1.07
C ILE A 461 -8.77 17.20 0.89
N CYS A 462 -9.24 17.04 -0.35
CA CYS A 462 -10.57 16.57 -0.70
C CYS A 462 -11.66 17.43 -0.01
N LEU A 463 -12.32 16.95 1.06
CA LEU A 463 -13.22 17.78 1.87
C LEU A 463 -12.52 19.05 2.41
N GLY A 464 -11.21 18.97 2.69
CA GLY A 464 -10.43 20.12 3.14
C GLY A 464 -10.35 21.24 2.09
N MET A 465 -10.29 20.91 0.80
CA MET A 465 -10.43 21.88 -0.28
C MET A 465 -11.86 22.43 -0.34
N GLN A 466 -12.86 21.57 -0.26
CA GLN A 466 -14.26 21.96 -0.33
C GLN A 466 -14.62 22.95 0.78
N VAL A 467 -14.21 22.68 2.03
CA VAL A 467 -14.47 23.61 3.15
C VAL A 467 -13.72 24.94 3.02
N ALA A 468 -12.51 24.93 2.43
CA ALA A 468 -11.78 26.17 2.15
C ALA A 468 -12.50 27.03 1.09
N VAL A 469 -13.06 26.41 0.06
CA VAL A 469 -13.86 27.10 -0.97
C VAL A 469 -15.16 27.67 -0.35
N ILE A 470 -15.87 26.89 0.47
CA ILE A 470 -17.10 27.34 1.14
C ILE A 470 -16.79 28.51 2.10
N GLU A 471 -15.74 28.38 2.90
CA GLU A 471 -15.28 29.44 3.81
C GLU A 471 -14.98 30.73 3.07
N PHE A 472 -14.25 30.63 1.95
CA PHE A 472 -13.90 31.79 1.13
C PHE A 472 -15.13 32.42 0.49
N ALA A 473 -16.06 31.62 -0.03
CA ALA A 473 -17.34 32.11 -0.56
C ALA A 473 -18.15 32.86 0.51
N ARG A 474 -18.22 32.34 1.74
CA ARG A 474 -18.93 33.00 2.85
C ARG A 474 -18.28 34.30 3.30
N ASN A 475 -16.99 34.27 3.59
CA ASN A 475 -16.32 35.37 4.31
C ASN A 475 -15.61 36.37 3.40
N VAL A 476 -15.30 36.03 2.13
CA VAL A 476 -14.61 36.90 1.19
C VAL A 476 -15.51 37.33 0.03
N CYS A 477 -16.33 36.42 -0.52
CA CYS A 477 -17.30 36.78 -1.57
C CYS A 477 -18.61 37.33 -0.98
N GLY A 478 -18.93 37.03 0.28
CA GLY A 478 -20.11 37.58 1.00
C GLY A 478 -21.39 36.74 0.89
N HIS A 479 -21.28 35.49 0.41
CA HIS A 479 -22.40 34.55 0.32
C HIS A 479 -22.56 33.78 1.65
N ALA A 480 -23.19 34.39 2.64
CA ALA A 480 -23.26 33.88 4.01
C ALA A 480 -23.86 32.46 4.14
N ASP A 481 -24.73 32.08 3.20
CA ASP A 481 -25.36 30.76 3.10
C ASP A 481 -24.61 29.76 2.21
N ALA A 482 -23.47 30.13 1.62
CA ALA A 482 -22.71 29.25 0.74
C ALA A 482 -22.40 27.92 1.45
N HIS A 483 -22.70 26.80 0.78
CA HIS A 483 -22.52 25.46 1.34
C HIS A 483 -22.27 24.39 0.27
N SER A 484 -22.06 23.17 0.72
CA SER A 484 -22.11 21.99 -0.14
C SER A 484 -23.52 21.44 -0.21
N THR A 485 -23.96 21.03 -1.41
CA THR A 485 -25.24 20.31 -1.58
C THR A 485 -25.27 18.92 -0.92
N GLU A 486 -24.15 18.44 -0.37
CA GLU A 486 -24.09 17.25 0.50
C GLU A 486 -24.70 17.53 1.87
N MET A 487 -24.41 18.70 2.44
CA MET A 487 -24.79 19.08 3.80
C MET A 487 -26.07 19.91 3.83
N ASP A 488 -26.20 20.84 2.89
CA ASP A 488 -27.41 21.66 2.68
C ASP A 488 -27.87 21.61 1.22
N PRO A 489 -28.80 20.71 0.87
CA PRO A 489 -29.35 20.64 -0.48
C PRO A 489 -30.19 21.86 -0.90
N THR A 490 -30.49 22.78 0.03
CA THR A 490 -31.37 23.92 -0.18
C THR A 490 -30.63 25.26 -0.27
N THR A 491 -29.30 25.27 -0.11
CA THR A 491 -28.49 26.50 -0.20
C THR A 491 -28.73 27.24 -1.51
N GLU A 492 -28.87 28.55 -1.44
CA GLU A 492 -28.99 29.41 -2.62
C GLU A 492 -27.64 29.61 -3.34
N HIS A 493 -26.50 29.42 -2.62
CA HIS A 493 -25.15 29.54 -3.16
C HIS A 493 -24.39 28.20 -3.01
N PRO A 494 -24.67 27.20 -3.86
CA PRO A 494 -24.00 25.92 -3.80
C PRO A 494 -22.54 26.02 -4.28
N ALA A 495 -21.61 26.22 -3.34
CA ALA A 495 -20.19 26.30 -3.64
C ALA A 495 -19.56 24.95 -3.99
N VAL A 496 -20.16 23.86 -3.50
CA VAL A 496 -19.78 22.47 -3.77
C VAL A 496 -21.00 21.67 -4.18
N ILE A 497 -20.93 20.97 -5.29
CA ILE A 497 -22.05 20.26 -5.92
C ILE A 497 -21.78 18.79 -6.10
N PHE A 498 -22.84 17.98 -6.24
CA PHE A 498 -22.76 16.56 -6.55
C PHE A 498 -22.30 16.35 -8.01
N MET A 499 -21.36 15.43 -8.22
CA MET A 499 -20.84 15.12 -9.57
C MET A 499 -21.93 14.47 -10.45
N PRO A 500 -22.03 14.84 -11.73
CA PRO A 500 -23.05 14.32 -12.66
C PRO A 500 -23.03 12.79 -12.82
N GLU A 501 -21.84 12.18 -12.80
CA GLU A 501 -21.67 10.74 -12.96
C GLU A 501 -21.81 9.93 -11.65
N GLY A 502 -21.99 10.61 -10.52
CA GLY A 502 -22.15 9.96 -9.21
C GLY A 502 -23.50 9.24 -9.06
N SER A 503 -23.57 8.26 -8.17
CA SER A 503 -24.84 7.62 -7.76
C SER A 503 -25.16 7.95 -6.31
N LYS A 504 -26.42 8.35 -6.07
CA LYS A 504 -26.96 8.59 -4.72
C LYS A 504 -27.56 7.34 -4.07
N THR A 505 -27.80 6.30 -4.85
CA THR A 505 -28.48 5.06 -4.43
C THR A 505 -27.57 3.85 -4.33
N HIS A 506 -26.43 3.86 -5.05
CA HIS A 506 -25.43 2.80 -5.01
C HIS A 506 -24.14 3.36 -4.42
N MET A 507 -23.69 2.81 -3.25
CA MET A 507 -22.62 3.42 -2.47
C MET A 507 -21.22 2.91 -2.82
N GLY A 508 -21.06 1.66 -3.24
CA GLY A 508 -19.76 1.08 -3.60
C GLY A 508 -19.36 1.39 -5.04
N GLY A 509 -18.11 1.81 -5.27
CA GLY A 509 -17.54 1.98 -6.61
C GLY A 509 -18.14 3.08 -7.49
N THR A 510 -18.90 4.02 -6.92
CA THR A 510 -19.64 5.06 -7.67
C THR A 510 -19.11 6.47 -7.45
N MET A 511 -17.93 6.59 -6.87
CA MET A 511 -17.20 7.85 -6.70
C MET A 511 -16.22 8.06 -7.85
N ARG A 512 -15.68 9.27 -7.98
CA ARG A 512 -14.46 9.52 -8.74
C ARG A 512 -13.30 8.87 -7.99
N LEU A 513 -12.82 7.76 -8.52
CA LEU A 513 -11.84 6.89 -7.86
C LEU A 513 -10.58 6.72 -8.70
N GLY A 514 -9.45 6.50 -8.00
CA GLY A 514 -8.16 6.16 -8.60
C GLY A 514 -7.39 7.33 -9.17
N ALA A 515 -6.32 7.01 -9.88
CA ALA A 515 -5.44 8.02 -10.46
C ALA A 515 -6.12 8.76 -11.60
N ARG A 516 -6.13 10.10 -11.52
CA ARG A 516 -6.64 11.00 -12.57
C ARG A 516 -5.61 12.08 -12.81
N GLU A 517 -5.56 12.57 -14.04
CA GLU A 517 -4.65 13.64 -14.40
C GLU A 517 -5.20 15.01 -13.96
N THR A 518 -4.31 15.81 -13.40
CA THR A 518 -4.51 17.22 -13.09
C THR A 518 -3.55 18.03 -13.94
N ILE A 519 -4.06 18.94 -14.77
CA ILE A 519 -3.31 19.78 -15.67
C ILE A 519 -3.15 21.17 -15.04
N PHE A 520 -1.91 21.63 -14.92
CA PHE A 520 -1.63 22.96 -14.39
C PHE A 520 -2.04 24.05 -15.38
N GLN A 521 -2.82 25.01 -14.91
CA GLN A 521 -3.33 26.14 -15.69
C GLN A 521 -2.34 27.31 -15.75
N THR A 522 -1.40 27.38 -14.81
CA THR A 522 -0.36 28.41 -14.73
C THR A 522 0.96 27.81 -14.26
N LYS A 523 2.07 28.42 -14.72
CA LYS A 523 3.45 28.06 -14.32
C LYS A 523 3.99 28.94 -13.18
N GLU A 524 3.18 29.87 -12.68
CA GLU A 524 3.58 30.81 -11.64
C GLU A 524 3.15 30.38 -10.24
N CYS A 525 2.44 29.25 -10.12
CA CYS A 525 1.93 28.75 -8.85
C CYS A 525 2.96 27.90 -8.07
N VAL A 526 2.78 27.85 -6.75
CA VAL A 526 3.66 27.10 -5.84
C VAL A 526 3.56 25.59 -6.10
N SER A 527 2.35 25.06 -6.32
CA SER A 527 2.12 23.65 -6.60
C SER A 527 2.87 23.17 -7.84
N TRP A 528 2.89 23.92 -8.93
CA TRP A 528 3.63 23.56 -10.13
C TRP A 528 5.14 23.42 -9.85
N ARG A 529 5.71 24.35 -9.06
CA ARG A 529 7.11 24.30 -8.64
C ARG A 529 7.40 23.12 -7.71
N LEU A 530 6.48 22.79 -6.81
CA LEU A 530 6.59 21.63 -5.92
C LEU A 530 6.56 20.31 -6.69
N TYR A 531 5.74 20.19 -7.73
CA TYR A 531 5.69 19.03 -8.63
C TYR A 531 6.83 19.00 -9.67
N GLY A 532 7.82 19.87 -9.54
CA GLY A 532 9.02 19.86 -10.39
C GLY A 532 8.75 20.35 -11.81
N LYS A 533 7.92 21.39 -11.95
CA LYS A 533 7.58 22.07 -13.22
C LYS A 533 6.94 21.13 -14.26
N LYS A 534 6.16 20.13 -13.83
CA LYS A 534 5.41 19.25 -14.72
C LYS A 534 4.14 19.93 -15.19
N ASP A 535 3.78 19.75 -16.47
CA ASP A 535 2.54 20.33 -17.01
C ASP A 535 1.29 19.56 -16.52
N ALA A 536 1.42 18.28 -16.21
CA ALA A 536 0.35 17.44 -15.65
C ALA A 536 0.88 16.48 -14.58
N VAL A 537 0.02 16.12 -13.64
CA VAL A 537 0.30 15.14 -12.59
C VAL A 537 -0.89 14.21 -12.41
N ALA A 538 -0.62 12.94 -12.12
CA ALA A 538 -1.65 11.96 -11.85
C ALA A 538 -1.70 11.66 -10.36
N GLU A 539 -2.84 11.93 -9.71
CA GLU A 539 -3.07 11.71 -8.28
C GLU A 539 -4.36 10.93 -8.03
N ARG A 540 -4.49 10.29 -6.87
CA ARG A 540 -5.62 9.41 -6.54
C ARG A 540 -6.79 10.19 -5.95
N HIS A 541 -7.99 9.95 -6.48
CA HIS A 541 -9.25 10.58 -6.07
C HIS A 541 -10.13 9.63 -5.28
N ARG A 542 -10.96 10.18 -4.39
CA ARG A 542 -12.02 9.51 -3.65
C ARG A 542 -13.09 10.50 -3.22
N HIS A 543 -13.94 10.94 -4.15
CA HIS A 543 -14.99 11.94 -3.82
C HIS A 543 -16.23 11.81 -4.71
N ARG A 544 -17.38 12.33 -4.24
CA ARG A 544 -18.66 12.44 -4.95
C ARG A 544 -19.05 13.88 -5.21
N TYR A 545 -18.46 14.82 -4.50
CA TYR A 545 -18.75 16.26 -4.59
C TYR A 545 -17.51 17.00 -5.07
N GLU A 546 -17.73 18.10 -5.77
CA GLU A 546 -16.68 18.93 -6.36
C GLU A 546 -17.06 20.41 -6.33
N VAL A 547 -16.09 21.30 -6.54
CA VAL A 547 -16.32 22.74 -6.61
C VAL A 547 -17.28 23.05 -7.76
N ASN A 548 -18.27 23.91 -7.48
CA ASN A 548 -19.23 24.34 -8.49
C ASN A 548 -18.55 25.24 -9.54
N PRO A 549 -18.49 24.82 -10.83
CA PRO A 549 -17.87 25.62 -11.88
C PRO A 549 -18.48 27.01 -12.06
N GLU A 550 -19.75 27.21 -11.71
CA GLU A 550 -20.45 28.49 -11.85
C GLU A 550 -19.94 29.57 -10.87
N MET A 551 -19.30 29.15 -9.76
CA MET A 551 -18.74 30.08 -8.76
C MET A 551 -17.25 30.41 -9.01
N VAL A 552 -16.57 29.71 -9.91
CA VAL A 552 -15.12 29.79 -10.10
C VAL A 552 -14.66 31.18 -10.44
N ASP A 553 -15.32 31.85 -11.40
CA ASP A 553 -14.92 33.19 -11.86
C ASP A 553 -14.94 34.21 -10.72
N GLU A 554 -15.93 34.15 -9.83
CA GLU A 554 -16.04 35.06 -8.70
C GLU A 554 -14.96 34.77 -7.63
N LEU A 555 -14.72 33.51 -7.33
CA LEU A 555 -13.67 33.09 -6.40
C LEU A 555 -12.28 33.51 -6.86
N GLU A 556 -11.98 33.36 -8.18
CA GLU A 556 -10.71 33.80 -8.78
C GLU A 556 -10.54 35.31 -8.78
N GLN A 557 -11.60 36.06 -9.05
CA GLN A 557 -11.57 37.53 -8.97
C GLN A 557 -11.27 38.05 -7.56
N LYS A 558 -11.60 37.28 -6.54
CA LYS A 558 -11.31 37.58 -5.12
C LYS A 558 -9.98 37.06 -4.64
N GLY A 559 -9.24 36.31 -5.46
CA GLY A 559 -7.88 35.85 -5.20
C GLY A 559 -7.71 34.39 -4.86
N LEU A 560 -8.76 33.55 -4.89
CA LEU A 560 -8.65 32.11 -4.78
C LEU A 560 -8.54 31.49 -6.18
N HIS A 561 -7.32 31.19 -6.62
CA HIS A 561 -7.04 30.75 -7.99
C HIS A 561 -7.06 29.23 -8.13
N PHE A 562 -7.76 28.72 -9.14
CA PHE A 562 -7.76 27.29 -9.47
C PHE A 562 -6.64 26.97 -10.47
N VAL A 563 -5.46 26.69 -9.92
CA VAL A 563 -4.21 26.49 -10.65
C VAL A 563 -4.06 25.10 -11.28
N GLY A 564 -4.90 24.14 -10.89
CA GLY A 564 -4.95 22.79 -11.47
C GLY A 564 -6.40 22.39 -11.78
N LYS A 565 -6.61 21.85 -13.00
CA LYS A 565 -7.92 21.36 -13.47
C LYS A 565 -7.75 19.97 -14.08
N ASP A 566 -8.85 19.23 -14.22
CA ASP A 566 -8.85 17.94 -14.92
C ASP A 566 -8.60 18.12 -16.44
N GLU A 567 -8.53 17.00 -17.16
CA GLU A 567 -8.30 16.97 -18.60
C GLU A 567 -9.41 17.66 -19.42
N THR A 568 -10.59 17.86 -18.85
CA THR A 568 -11.70 18.59 -19.50
C THR A 568 -11.65 20.10 -19.27
N GLY A 569 -10.86 20.54 -18.28
CA GLY A 569 -10.79 21.93 -17.83
C GLY A 569 -12.00 22.41 -17.04
N THR A 570 -12.94 21.52 -16.71
CA THR A 570 -14.20 21.86 -16.03
C THR A 570 -14.18 21.59 -14.52
N ARG A 571 -13.30 20.69 -14.04
CA ARG A 571 -13.20 20.31 -12.63
C ARG A 571 -12.00 20.94 -11.98
N MET A 572 -12.22 21.50 -10.80
CA MET A 572 -11.19 22.18 -10.01
C MET A 572 -10.46 21.15 -9.14
N GLU A 573 -9.15 20.97 -9.41
CA GLU A 573 -8.34 19.95 -8.75
C GLU A 573 -7.34 20.52 -7.75
N ILE A 574 -6.84 21.75 -7.98
CA ILE A 574 -5.93 22.46 -7.06
C ILE A 574 -6.35 23.92 -6.99
N CYS A 575 -6.46 24.48 -5.77
CA CYS A 575 -6.56 25.91 -5.58
C CYS A 575 -5.43 26.45 -4.69
N GLU A 576 -5.05 27.71 -4.96
CA GLU A 576 -4.07 28.49 -4.21
C GLU A 576 -4.62 29.88 -3.90
N LEU A 577 -4.38 30.38 -2.69
CA LEU A 577 -4.74 31.74 -2.31
C LEU A 577 -3.57 32.68 -2.64
N ALA A 578 -3.85 33.72 -3.43
CA ALA A 578 -2.88 34.76 -3.72
C ALA A 578 -2.41 35.48 -2.45
N ASN A 579 -1.16 35.90 -2.44
CA ASN A 579 -0.55 36.68 -1.35
C ASN A 579 -0.56 36.00 0.04
N HIS A 580 -0.73 34.68 0.09
CA HIS A 580 -0.59 33.89 1.30
C HIS A 580 0.70 33.06 1.27
N PRO A 581 1.46 32.92 2.37
CA PRO A 581 2.72 32.16 2.38
C PRO A 581 2.59 30.74 1.86
N PHE A 582 1.51 30.05 2.21
CA PHE A 582 1.13 28.74 1.69
C PHE A 582 -0.32 28.44 2.08
N PHE A 583 -1.25 28.69 1.18
CA PHE A 583 -2.64 28.25 1.33
C PHE A 583 -3.01 27.47 0.07
N VAL A 584 -2.85 26.16 0.16
CA VAL A 584 -3.02 25.27 -0.98
C VAL A 584 -4.04 24.20 -0.62
N ALA A 585 -4.93 23.91 -1.56
CA ALA A 585 -5.84 22.80 -1.36
C ALA A 585 -6.02 22.00 -2.64
N CYS A 586 -6.28 20.68 -2.51
CA CYS A 586 -6.45 19.77 -3.63
C CYS A 586 -7.63 18.83 -3.43
N GLN A 587 -8.34 18.50 -4.53
CA GLN A 587 -9.49 17.61 -4.52
C GLN A 587 -9.08 16.13 -4.41
N TYR A 588 -7.90 15.79 -4.91
CA TYR A 588 -7.32 14.47 -4.82
C TYR A 588 -6.65 14.22 -3.46
N HIS A 589 -6.18 12.99 -3.24
CA HIS A 589 -5.53 12.51 -2.01
C HIS A 589 -4.02 12.29 -2.23
N PRO A 590 -3.17 13.33 -2.10
CA PRO A 590 -1.74 13.25 -2.37
C PRO A 590 -0.98 12.39 -1.34
N GLU A 591 -1.59 12.05 -0.20
CA GLU A 591 -1.03 11.16 0.82
C GLU A 591 -0.84 9.74 0.30
N PHE A 592 -1.70 9.23 -0.59
CA PHE A 592 -1.64 7.86 -1.07
C PHE A 592 -0.39 7.58 -1.92
N LYS A 593 0.13 8.58 -2.63
CA LYS A 593 1.34 8.44 -3.46
C LYS A 593 2.62 8.84 -2.73
N SER A 594 2.57 9.24 -1.47
CA SER A 594 3.76 9.55 -0.68
C SER A 594 4.57 8.30 -0.35
N ARG A 595 5.88 8.37 -0.54
CA ARG A 595 6.83 7.29 -0.26
C ARG A 595 7.97 7.80 0.64
N PRO A 596 8.61 6.97 1.47
CA PRO A 596 9.71 7.42 2.34
C PRO A 596 10.88 8.08 1.59
N GLY A 597 11.12 7.65 0.34
CA GLY A 597 12.16 8.22 -0.51
C GLY A 597 11.69 9.29 -1.49
N ARG A 598 10.37 9.48 -1.60
CA ARG A 598 9.70 10.40 -2.53
C ARG A 598 8.43 10.94 -1.86
N PRO A 599 8.60 11.87 -0.90
CA PRO A 599 7.47 12.49 -0.21
C PRO A 599 6.51 13.17 -1.18
N SER A 600 5.22 13.22 -0.81
CA SER A 600 4.21 13.96 -1.56
C SER A 600 4.57 15.44 -1.67
N PRO A 601 4.54 16.05 -2.87
CA PRO A 601 4.88 17.46 -3.06
C PRO A 601 4.01 18.42 -2.24
N MET A 602 2.71 18.13 -2.09
CA MET A 602 1.78 18.98 -1.31
C MET A 602 2.13 18.96 0.18
N PHE A 603 2.41 17.78 0.74
CA PHE A 603 2.86 17.66 2.13
C PHE A 603 4.25 18.26 2.35
N MET A 604 5.14 18.16 1.36
CA MET A 604 6.42 18.86 1.38
C MET A 604 6.22 20.38 1.45
N GLY A 605 5.33 20.93 0.63
CA GLY A 605 5.00 22.36 0.63
C GLY A 605 4.54 22.84 2.01
N LEU A 606 3.61 22.10 2.63
CA LEU A 606 3.14 22.43 3.99
C LEU A 606 4.29 22.45 5.01
N LEU A 607 5.11 21.40 5.06
CA LEU A 607 6.21 21.28 6.02
C LEU A 607 7.32 22.32 5.76
N LEU A 608 7.63 22.61 4.51
CA LEU A 608 8.58 23.63 4.11
C LEU A 608 8.10 25.05 4.50
N ALA A 609 6.83 25.35 4.27
CA ALA A 609 6.22 26.61 4.67
C ALA A 609 6.19 26.76 6.21
N ALA A 610 5.69 25.74 6.92
CA ALA A 610 5.64 25.69 8.38
C ALA A 610 7.02 25.79 9.04
N SER A 611 8.09 25.48 8.34
CA SER A 611 9.46 25.54 8.85
C SER A 611 10.31 26.67 8.25
N GLY A 612 9.70 27.60 7.48
CA GLY A 612 10.38 28.74 6.85
C GLY A 612 11.37 28.37 5.75
N GLN A 613 11.19 27.23 5.08
CA GLN A 613 12.11 26.71 4.07
C GLN A 613 11.53 26.76 2.64
N LEU A 614 10.27 27.18 2.47
CA LEU A 614 9.55 27.06 1.21
C LEU A 614 10.21 27.88 0.08
N GLU A 615 10.48 29.14 0.30
CA GLU A 615 11.04 30.03 -0.72
C GLU A 615 12.35 29.51 -1.32
N SER A 616 13.26 29.08 -0.44
CA SER A 616 14.54 28.52 -0.89
C SER A 616 14.37 27.18 -1.64
N TYR A 617 13.32 26.42 -1.32
CA TYR A 617 13.04 25.14 -1.97
C TYR A 617 12.39 25.31 -3.35
N VAL A 618 11.49 26.29 -3.52
CA VAL A 618 10.75 26.53 -4.78
C VAL A 618 11.43 27.57 -5.69
N SER A 619 12.62 28.09 -5.33
CA SER A 619 13.39 28.96 -6.22
C SER A 619 13.71 28.25 -7.54
N ASP A 620 13.81 29.00 -8.63
CA ASP A 620 14.03 28.42 -9.96
C ASP A 620 15.32 27.60 -10.02
N GLU A 621 16.40 28.10 -9.41
CA GLU A 621 17.69 27.40 -9.34
C GLU A 621 17.55 26.07 -8.60
N ALA A 622 16.85 26.05 -7.46
CA ALA A 622 16.65 24.84 -6.67
C ALA A 622 15.77 23.79 -7.38
N VAL A 623 14.74 24.26 -8.09
CA VAL A 623 13.86 23.36 -8.87
C VAL A 623 14.62 22.77 -10.06
N GLU A 624 15.34 23.58 -10.84
CA GLU A 624 16.12 23.11 -11.98
C GLU A 624 17.23 22.14 -11.57
N LEU A 625 17.89 22.42 -10.44
CA LEU A 625 18.89 21.51 -9.88
C LEU A 625 18.28 20.14 -9.55
N ARG A 626 17.10 20.11 -8.90
CA ARG A 626 16.40 18.86 -8.59
C ARG A 626 15.99 18.09 -9.85
N ILE A 627 15.51 18.78 -10.87
CA ILE A 627 15.16 18.19 -12.16
C ILE A 627 16.41 17.60 -12.82
N SER A 628 17.52 18.35 -12.87
CA SER A 628 18.76 17.93 -13.51
C SER A 628 19.43 16.74 -12.81
N MET A 629 19.35 16.66 -11.49
CA MET A 629 19.88 15.54 -10.71
C MET A 629 19.06 14.26 -10.88
N GLY A 630 17.86 14.36 -11.44
CA GLY A 630 16.98 13.24 -11.77
C GLY A 630 16.67 12.35 -10.56
N ASN A 631 16.37 11.08 -10.83
CA ASN A 631 16.04 10.08 -9.82
C ASN A 631 17.24 9.62 -8.95
N MET A 632 18.44 10.15 -9.12
CA MET A 632 19.63 9.74 -8.36
C MET A 632 19.58 10.16 -6.89
N MET A 633 18.91 11.28 -6.57
CA MET A 633 18.78 11.73 -5.18
C MET A 633 17.33 11.65 -4.71
N ARG A 634 17.01 10.59 -4.03
CA ARG A 634 15.68 10.32 -3.48
C ARG A 634 15.26 11.25 -2.32
N SER A 635 16.12 12.18 -1.90
CA SER A 635 15.79 13.24 -0.94
C SER A 635 16.01 14.62 -1.57
N PRO A 636 14.96 15.44 -1.74
CA PRO A 636 15.08 16.76 -2.37
C PRO A 636 16.05 17.69 -1.66
N ILE A 637 16.10 17.64 -0.32
CA ILE A 637 16.96 18.53 0.49
C ILE A 637 18.44 18.14 0.42
N LYS A 638 18.76 16.85 0.23
CA LYS A 638 20.16 16.45 0.02
C LYS A 638 20.75 17.05 -1.25
N SER A 639 19.97 17.15 -2.33
CA SER A 639 20.45 17.75 -3.57
C SER A 639 20.76 19.24 -3.40
N ILE A 640 19.92 19.97 -2.66
CA ILE A 640 20.13 21.38 -2.36
C ILE A 640 21.36 21.60 -1.46
N LYS A 641 21.50 20.78 -0.38
CA LYS A 641 22.66 20.83 0.51
C LYS A 641 23.98 20.47 -0.20
N ALA A 642 23.95 19.47 -1.08
CA ALA A 642 25.13 19.05 -1.86
C ALA A 642 25.59 20.13 -2.85
N ALA A 643 24.66 20.95 -3.34
CA ALA A 643 24.96 22.08 -4.24
C ALA A 643 25.37 23.37 -3.52
N GLY A 644 25.41 23.38 -2.17
CA GLY A 644 25.76 24.58 -1.40
C GLY A 644 24.69 25.68 -1.42
N LEU A 645 23.50 25.40 -1.96
CA LEU A 645 22.40 26.38 -2.08
C LEU A 645 21.57 26.51 -0.79
N TYR A 646 21.86 25.70 0.21
CA TYR A 646 21.21 25.79 1.51
C TYR A 646 22.00 26.75 2.43
N VAL A 647 21.59 28.00 2.48
CA VAL A 647 22.04 28.94 3.51
C VAL A 647 21.30 28.56 4.79
N GLY A 648 21.98 27.87 5.68
CA GLY A 648 21.45 27.64 7.02
C GLY A 648 21.13 28.96 7.66
N GLY A 649 19.90 29.14 8.13
CA GLY A 649 19.60 30.23 9.05
C GLY A 649 20.59 30.13 10.20
N THR A 650 21.31 31.18 10.42
CA THR A 650 22.22 31.35 11.58
C THR A 650 21.37 31.33 12.85
N ASP A 651 21.72 30.44 13.77
CA ASP A 651 21.41 30.30 15.20
C ASP A 651 19.96 30.27 15.65
#